data_2b12d92539385646ef1866c552552c40
#
_entry.id   2b12d92539385646ef1866c552552c40
#
_cell.length_a   1.000
_cell.length_b   1.000
_cell.length_c   1.000
_cell.angle_alpha   90.00
_cell.angle_beta   90.00
_cell.angle_gamma   90.00
#
_symmetry.space_group_name_H-M   'P 1'
#
loop_
_entity.id
_entity.type
_entity.pdbx_description
1 polymer ?
#
loop_
_entity_poly.entity_id
_entity_poly.type
_entity_poly.pdbx_seq_one_letter_code
_entity_poly.pdbx_strand_id
1 'polypeptide(L)'
;MGQEDIALAQVALAFFYLMFCRRFWISIFSFACWLPLLDAEDLVAGFDGRKLEAMDAEIRRAIARKRLPGGVLWFERGASTYKKAFGNRSVYPAKEAMTLDTVFDAASLTKVVATTPSILKLIEMKKLRLDDRVQGIIPELAGDPNKADITVRHLLTHTSGLPAGVKLGFEWAGYSNGLAQACAELSVGDAGFAYRYSDLNFILLGEIVWRVSGQRLDVFAKQHVFVPLKMNDTQFLPPGSLGTRIAPTTRMPDKSVLRGVVHDPTSRAMGGVTGHAGLFTTASDLARYARMWLNDGVLDGVRILKKETLALATGVRSPALITARRGLGWDIDSPYAGPRGEHFPRGSFGHTGWTGTSLWIDPFSNSFLILLSNRNHPTEAGGVVSLRYRLATLAAEAIEGLNFSNVSGQLAPLPGGAKAALDAAVEARRGQVLNGIDVLAASGFAALKGKKVGLITNHTGRTRDARTSIDLLHQSKEVSLVCLFGPEHGIRGTADESVKDGVDKHTRLPIRSLFANGTFKPTPEQLAGVDTLVFDIQDIGCRFYTYISTMGLCMEAAEAAGIGFVVLDRVNPIGGHVVDGPLRDGKQSFTAFHDIPLRHGMTVGELAKMFRAERYPKLQLEVVEVQGWKRSMFFDQTGLPWKNPSPNIRNLNQAILYPGVGLLEFTNLSVGRGTTAPFELVGAPFIDPDALARELRAAELPGLGFVPVRFTPTSSVHRGKVCGGVRILVTDRERCAPVDLGLTLGQALARLYKDAWETKNLNTLLVSAPTVDAILGSRPVAEIRSDWQPALEKFAERRERYLIYK
;
A
#
# COMPACT_ATOMS: atom_id res chain seq x y z
N MET A 1 86.82 18.67 5.27
CA MET A 1 86.23 18.73 3.93
C MET A 1 85.10 19.74 4.02
N GLY A 2 85.32 20.92 3.41
CA GLY A 2 84.43 22.05 3.64
C GLY A 2 83.30 22.14 2.66
N GLN A 3 82.36 23.04 2.98
CA GLN A 3 81.15 23.31 2.25
C GLN A 3 81.30 23.68 0.73
N GLU A 4 82.55 23.90 0.26
CA GLU A 4 82.85 24.24 -1.15
C GLU A 4 82.87 23.00 -2.07
N ASP A 5 83.10 21.78 -1.54
CA ASP A 5 83.13 20.55 -2.33
C ASP A 5 81.77 20.02 -2.70
N ILE A 6 80.70 20.41 -1.94
CA ILE A 6 79.31 20.01 -2.21
C ILE A 6 78.68 20.91 -3.33
N ALA A 7 79.10 22.16 -3.43
CA ALA A 7 78.55 23.07 -4.42
C ALA A 7 79.09 22.75 -5.84
N LEU A 8 80.31 22.27 -5.99
CA LEU A 8 80.89 21.86 -7.28
C LEU A 8 80.31 20.56 -7.82
N ALA A 9 79.85 19.64 -6.92
CA ALA A 9 79.20 18.41 -7.32
C ALA A 9 77.76 18.65 -7.80
N GLN A 10 77.06 19.61 -7.23
CA GLN A 10 75.72 19.97 -7.66
C GLN A 10 75.64 20.70 -9.00
N VAL A 11 76.59 21.49 -9.31
CA VAL A 11 76.72 22.20 -10.63
C VAL A 11 77.08 21.22 -11.75
N ALA A 12 77.94 20.21 -11.46
CA ALA A 12 78.32 19.19 -12.46
C ALA A 12 77.12 18.26 -12.79
N LEU A 13 76.24 17.94 -11.83
CA LEU A 13 75.08 17.13 -12.06
C LEU A 13 74.02 17.89 -12.87
N ALA A 14 73.86 19.20 -12.67
CA ALA A 14 72.91 20.02 -13.43
C ALA A 14 73.34 20.19 -14.90
N PHE A 15 74.68 20.26 -15.19
CA PHE A 15 75.15 20.34 -16.54
C PHE A 15 75.01 19.01 -17.32
N PHE A 16 75.18 17.90 -16.64
CA PHE A 16 75.00 16.57 -17.25
C PHE A 16 73.50 16.29 -17.58
N TYR A 17 72.58 16.78 -16.80
CA TYR A 17 71.13 16.62 -17.04
C TYR A 17 70.63 17.48 -18.21
N LEU A 18 71.25 18.69 -18.40
CA LEU A 18 70.89 19.59 -19.50
C LEU A 18 71.47 19.17 -20.86
N MET A 19 72.59 18.45 -20.87
CA MET A 19 73.17 17.92 -22.12
C MET A 19 72.53 16.63 -22.59
N PHE A 20 71.96 15.80 -21.67
CA PHE A 20 71.26 14.56 -22.01
C PHE A 20 69.82 14.78 -22.53
N CYS A 21 69.15 15.82 -22.05
CA CYS A 21 67.86 16.19 -22.54
C CYS A 21 67.81 16.79 -23.94
N ARG A 22 68.93 17.39 -24.40
CA ARG A 22 69.00 18.08 -25.72
C ARG A 22 69.27 17.14 -26.90
N ARG A 23 69.74 15.91 -26.64
CA ARG A 23 69.98 14.88 -27.71
C ARG A 23 68.82 13.90 -27.86
N PHE A 24 67.87 13.85 -26.89
CA PHE A 24 66.69 12.94 -26.95
C PHE A 24 65.49 13.57 -27.64
N TRP A 25 65.46 14.87 -27.88
CA TRP A 25 64.32 15.57 -28.48
C TRP A 25 64.42 15.69 -30.01
N ILE A 26 65.50 15.35 -30.63
CA ILE A 26 65.62 15.44 -32.09
C ILE A 26 65.28 14.13 -32.82
N SER A 27 65.25 13.01 -32.14
CA SER A 27 64.87 11.69 -32.73
C SER A 27 63.43 11.27 -32.57
N ILE A 28 62.55 12.02 -31.86
CA ILE A 28 61.15 11.73 -31.68
C ILE A 28 60.24 12.52 -32.66
N PHE A 29 60.78 13.53 -33.35
CA PHE A 29 60.00 14.38 -34.25
C PHE A 29 59.81 13.83 -35.67
N SER A 30 60.36 12.66 -36.02
CA SER A 30 60.24 12.12 -37.39
C SER A 30 59.39 10.84 -37.50
N PHE A 31 58.66 10.39 -36.41
CA PHE A 31 57.80 9.25 -36.48
C PHE A 31 56.35 9.52 -36.00
N ALA A 32 55.99 10.81 -35.89
CA ALA A 32 54.65 11.23 -35.40
C ALA A 32 53.84 11.88 -36.54
N CYS A 33 53.77 11.22 -37.67
CA CYS A 33 52.82 11.62 -38.72
C CYS A 33 52.25 10.36 -39.34
N TRP A 34 51.25 9.79 -38.66
CA TRP A 34 50.14 8.97 -39.19
C TRP A 34 49.48 8.14 -38.07
N LEU A 35 48.96 8.88 -37.03
CA LEU A 35 47.87 8.38 -36.23
C LEU A 35 46.74 9.39 -36.43
N PRO A 36 45.49 8.93 -36.66
CA PRO A 36 44.38 9.85 -36.76
C PRO A 36 44.29 10.60 -35.40
N LEU A 37 44.19 11.92 -35.46
CA LEU A 37 43.82 12.77 -34.35
C LEU A 37 42.50 12.22 -33.76
N LEU A 38 42.64 11.37 -32.76
CA LEU A 38 41.55 11.21 -31.75
C LEU A 38 41.48 12.59 -31.12
N ASP A 39 40.33 13.24 -31.29
CA ASP A 39 39.96 14.44 -30.58
C ASP A 39 40.32 14.24 -29.12
N ALA A 40 41.22 15.07 -28.61
CA ALA A 40 41.57 15.15 -27.20
C ALA A 40 40.38 15.77 -26.44
N GLU A 41 39.24 15.08 -26.47
CA GLU A 41 38.15 15.33 -25.53
C GLU A 41 38.52 14.69 -24.18
N ASP A 42 38.95 15.57 -23.28
CA ASP A 42 38.96 15.45 -21.83
C ASP A 42 39.21 14.02 -21.30
N LEU A 43 40.47 13.61 -21.24
CA LEU A 43 40.92 12.57 -20.31
C LEU A 43 40.63 13.05 -18.90
N VAL A 44 39.45 12.64 -18.36
CA VAL A 44 39.09 12.94 -16.98
C VAL A 44 39.99 12.11 -16.10
N ALA A 45 41.02 12.73 -15.52
CA ALA A 45 42.02 12.06 -14.69
C ALA A 45 41.34 11.19 -13.63
N GLY A 46 41.72 9.91 -13.53
CA GLY A 46 41.22 8.96 -12.54
C GLY A 46 39.99 8.12 -12.98
N PHE A 47 39.60 8.23 -14.27
CA PHE A 47 38.59 7.36 -14.89
C PHE A 47 39.13 6.72 -16.20
N ASP A 48 38.84 5.43 -16.40
CA ASP A 48 39.01 4.75 -17.69
C ASP A 48 38.04 5.32 -18.73
N GLY A 49 38.56 6.07 -19.71
CA GLY A 49 37.75 6.70 -20.76
C GLY A 49 36.91 5.73 -21.57
N ARG A 50 37.40 4.49 -21.81
CA ARG A 50 36.64 3.43 -22.53
C ARG A 50 35.40 3.03 -21.77
N LYS A 51 35.42 3.04 -20.43
CA LYS A 51 34.26 2.75 -19.58
C LYS A 51 33.27 3.90 -19.58
N LEU A 52 33.73 5.14 -19.60
CA LEU A 52 32.89 6.33 -19.79
C LEU A 52 32.20 6.30 -21.15
N GLU A 53 32.90 5.96 -22.23
CA GLU A 53 32.30 5.78 -23.55
C GLU A 53 31.25 4.64 -23.57
N ALA A 54 31.52 3.55 -22.85
CA ALA A 54 30.58 2.46 -22.71
C ALA A 54 29.28 2.90 -21.98
N MET A 55 29.38 3.78 -20.96
CA MET A 55 28.21 4.40 -20.31
C MET A 55 27.40 5.23 -21.30
N ASP A 56 28.07 6.04 -22.13
CA ASP A 56 27.44 6.80 -23.20
C ASP A 56 26.66 5.91 -24.17
N ALA A 57 27.32 4.83 -24.62
CA ALA A 57 26.73 3.87 -25.53
C ALA A 57 25.48 3.21 -24.96
N GLU A 58 25.48 2.86 -23.66
CA GLU A 58 24.31 2.31 -22.98
C GLU A 58 23.13 3.29 -22.95
N ILE A 59 23.40 4.57 -22.66
CA ILE A 59 22.33 5.60 -22.66
C ILE A 59 21.78 5.81 -24.08
N ARG A 60 22.67 5.96 -25.09
CA ARG A 60 22.26 6.11 -26.48
C ARG A 60 21.44 4.90 -26.98
N ARG A 61 21.82 3.68 -26.58
CA ARG A 61 21.10 2.45 -26.87
C ARG A 61 19.71 2.44 -26.23
N ALA A 62 19.61 2.90 -24.98
CA ALA A 62 18.34 2.99 -24.29
C ALA A 62 17.39 4.03 -24.94
N ILE A 63 17.92 5.16 -25.38
CA ILE A 63 17.17 6.17 -26.16
C ILE A 63 16.71 5.59 -27.49
N ALA A 64 17.58 4.93 -28.26
CA ALA A 64 17.23 4.30 -29.52
C ALA A 64 16.13 3.24 -29.37
N ARG A 65 16.12 2.52 -28.23
CA ARG A 65 15.06 1.56 -27.85
C ARG A 65 13.82 2.20 -27.23
N LYS A 66 13.69 3.52 -27.26
CA LYS A 66 12.58 4.28 -26.68
C LYS A 66 12.31 3.98 -25.19
N ARG A 67 13.36 3.65 -24.43
CA ARG A 67 13.25 3.42 -22.99
C ARG A 67 13.18 4.73 -22.18
N LEU A 68 13.76 5.80 -22.73
CA LEU A 68 13.70 7.17 -22.24
C LEU A 68 13.89 8.12 -23.43
N PRO A 69 13.40 9.35 -23.39
CA PRO A 69 13.60 10.34 -24.45
C PRO A 69 15.01 10.95 -24.41
N GLY A 70 15.60 11.02 -23.24
CA GLY A 70 16.92 11.56 -22.95
C GLY A 70 17.22 11.59 -21.48
N GLY A 71 18.35 12.12 -21.09
CA GLY A 71 18.74 12.26 -19.68
C GLY A 71 20.05 12.99 -19.49
N VAL A 72 20.34 13.28 -18.24
CA VAL A 72 21.62 13.84 -17.78
C VAL A 72 22.31 12.82 -16.89
N LEU A 73 23.54 12.48 -17.27
CA LEU A 73 24.44 11.68 -16.47
C LEU A 73 25.44 12.59 -15.78
N TRP A 74 25.69 12.34 -14.47
CA TRP A 74 26.74 12.96 -13.70
C TRP A 74 27.42 11.91 -12.84
N PHE A 75 28.70 11.68 -13.10
CA PHE A 75 29.54 10.78 -12.34
C PHE A 75 30.73 11.55 -11.81
N GLU A 76 31.03 11.43 -10.50
CA GLU A 76 32.08 12.22 -9.86
C GLU A 76 32.81 11.40 -8.81
N ARG A 77 34.10 11.58 -8.72
CA ARG A 77 34.99 11.04 -7.72
C ARG A 77 36.05 12.07 -7.31
N GLY A 78 35.99 12.56 -6.08
CA GLY A 78 36.90 13.62 -5.64
C GLY A 78 36.83 14.85 -6.52
N ALA A 79 37.93 15.20 -7.19
CA ALA A 79 37.99 16.32 -8.11
C ALA A 79 37.60 15.96 -9.56
N SER A 80 37.51 14.69 -9.89
CA SER A 80 37.21 14.22 -11.25
C SER A 80 35.71 14.16 -11.49
N THR A 81 35.24 14.80 -12.56
CA THR A 81 33.84 14.91 -12.89
C THR A 81 33.59 14.51 -14.34
N TYR A 82 32.71 13.56 -14.60
CA TYR A 82 32.16 13.23 -15.91
C TYR A 82 30.71 13.57 -15.95
N LYS A 83 30.28 14.47 -16.86
CA LYS A 83 28.86 14.90 -16.97
C LYS A 83 28.51 15.12 -18.43
N LYS A 84 27.30 14.63 -18.80
CA LYS A 84 26.83 14.72 -20.19
C LYS A 84 25.30 14.70 -20.28
N ALA A 85 24.78 15.45 -21.25
CA ALA A 85 23.37 15.44 -21.59
C ALA A 85 23.16 14.60 -22.87
N PHE A 86 22.08 13.82 -22.92
CA PHE A 86 21.77 12.87 -23.98
C PHE A 86 20.34 13.04 -24.46
N GLY A 87 20.12 12.99 -25.78
CA GLY A 87 18.80 12.96 -26.39
C GLY A 87 17.99 14.24 -26.18
N ASN A 88 16.70 14.08 -25.90
CA ASN A 88 15.77 15.20 -25.79
C ASN A 88 15.12 15.24 -24.40
N ARG A 89 14.86 16.44 -23.86
CA ARG A 89 14.03 16.60 -22.65
C ARG A 89 12.54 16.51 -23.01
N SER A 90 12.18 16.84 -24.26
CA SER A 90 10.82 16.67 -24.79
C SER A 90 10.88 16.03 -26.17
N VAL A 91 9.93 15.14 -26.45
CA VAL A 91 9.67 14.56 -27.79
C VAL A 91 8.22 14.80 -28.24
N TYR A 92 7.40 15.41 -27.41
CA TYR A 92 6.01 15.76 -27.66
C TYR A 92 5.62 16.98 -26.79
N PRO A 93 4.92 18.00 -27.31
CA PRO A 93 4.45 18.11 -28.72
C PRO A 93 5.58 18.42 -29.70
N ALA A 94 6.71 18.91 -29.23
CA ALA A 94 7.89 19.25 -30.04
C ALA A 94 9.14 18.61 -29.45
N LYS A 95 10.17 18.41 -30.30
CA LYS A 95 11.49 17.98 -29.84
C LYS A 95 12.26 19.16 -29.24
N GLU A 96 12.74 18.96 -28.01
CA GLU A 96 13.59 19.90 -27.29
C GLU A 96 14.84 19.17 -26.82
N ALA A 97 16.02 19.66 -27.14
CA ALA A 97 17.28 19.02 -26.75
C ALA A 97 17.44 18.96 -25.23
N MET A 98 18.00 17.89 -24.72
CA MET A 98 18.43 17.78 -23.32
C MET A 98 19.64 18.67 -23.07
N THR A 99 19.67 19.38 -21.95
CA THR A 99 20.79 20.23 -21.52
C THR A 99 21.19 19.86 -20.10
N LEU A 100 22.43 20.18 -19.69
CA LEU A 100 22.94 19.90 -18.36
C LEU A 100 22.16 20.61 -17.24
N ASP A 101 21.55 21.75 -17.55
CA ASP A 101 20.73 22.56 -16.65
C ASP A 101 19.23 22.20 -16.71
N THR A 102 18.87 21.11 -17.39
CA THR A 102 17.48 20.62 -17.43
C THR A 102 17.01 20.30 -16.01
N VAL A 103 15.82 20.80 -15.68
CA VAL A 103 15.15 20.58 -14.40
C VAL A 103 14.22 19.37 -14.53
N PHE A 104 14.28 18.44 -13.59
CA PHE A 104 13.51 17.21 -13.62
C PHE A 104 12.59 17.10 -12.41
N ASP A 105 11.39 16.54 -12.60
CA ASP A 105 10.61 15.99 -11.51
C ASP A 105 11.41 14.85 -10.87
N ALA A 106 11.86 15.05 -9.64
CA ALA A 106 12.72 14.15 -8.90
C ALA A 106 11.99 12.89 -8.42
N ALA A 107 10.66 12.88 -8.47
CA ALA A 107 9.80 11.81 -7.94
C ALA A 107 10.25 11.41 -6.52
N SER A 108 10.46 10.11 -6.28
CA SER A 108 10.83 9.60 -4.96
C SER A 108 12.21 10.02 -4.44
N LEU A 109 13.06 10.68 -5.24
CA LEU A 109 14.23 11.35 -4.68
C LEU A 109 13.85 12.46 -3.69
N THR A 110 12.62 12.99 -3.76
CA THR A 110 12.03 13.88 -2.74
C THR A 110 12.24 13.33 -1.33
N LYS A 111 12.07 12.00 -1.16
CA LYS A 111 12.21 11.32 0.13
C LYS A 111 13.58 11.54 0.77
N VAL A 112 14.64 11.46 -0.04
CA VAL A 112 16.01 11.50 0.46
C VAL A 112 16.67 12.89 0.31
N VAL A 113 16.13 13.75 -0.56
CA VAL A 113 16.70 15.08 -0.80
C VAL A 113 15.99 16.18 0.02
N ALA A 114 14.71 16.02 0.29
CA ALA A 114 13.92 16.98 1.06
C ALA A 114 13.51 16.44 2.43
N THR A 115 12.78 15.30 2.47
CA THR A 115 12.10 14.82 3.69
C THR A 115 13.08 14.23 4.71
N THR A 116 13.93 13.31 4.29
CA THR A 116 14.94 12.70 5.19
C THR A 116 15.86 13.74 5.85
N PRO A 117 16.52 14.64 5.12
CA PRO A 117 17.39 15.64 5.76
C PRO A 117 16.61 16.60 6.66
N SER A 118 15.33 16.90 6.36
CA SER A 118 14.48 17.70 7.24
C SER A 118 14.19 16.98 8.56
N ILE A 119 13.85 15.69 8.53
CA ILE A 119 13.68 14.88 9.74
C ILE A 119 14.99 14.79 10.54
N LEU A 120 16.12 14.53 9.87
CA LEU A 120 17.42 14.48 10.54
C LEU A 120 17.77 15.82 11.20
N LYS A 121 17.41 16.94 10.57
CA LYS A 121 17.60 18.29 11.15
C LYS A 121 16.77 18.50 12.41
N LEU A 122 15.52 18.05 12.41
CA LEU A 122 14.66 18.09 13.60
C LEU A 122 15.22 17.21 14.75
N ILE A 123 15.84 16.07 14.42
CA ILE A 123 16.52 15.22 15.40
C ILE A 123 17.74 15.95 15.96
N GLU A 124 18.57 16.61 15.15
CA GLU A 124 19.70 17.43 15.62
C GLU A 124 19.26 18.60 16.50
N MET A 125 18.09 19.19 16.18
CA MET A 125 17.47 20.23 17.00
C MET A 125 16.85 19.68 18.30
N LYS A 126 16.89 18.38 18.54
CA LYS A 126 16.26 17.68 19.68
C LYS A 126 14.74 17.87 19.76
N LYS A 127 14.08 18.15 18.62
CA LYS A 127 12.63 18.30 18.51
C LYS A 127 11.93 16.99 18.17
N LEU A 128 12.69 15.97 17.74
CA LEU A 128 12.17 14.69 17.29
C LEU A 128 13.17 13.60 17.65
N ARG A 129 12.68 12.36 17.91
CA ARG A 129 13.50 11.17 18.10
C ARG A 129 13.06 10.07 17.14
N LEU A 130 13.97 9.18 16.78
CA LEU A 130 13.66 8.05 15.88
C LEU A 130 12.61 7.11 16.44
N ASP A 131 12.58 6.95 17.76
CA ASP A 131 11.69 6.02 18.43
C ASP A 131 10.40 6.69 18.97
N ASP A 132 10.18 7.98 18.62
CA ASP A 132 8.92 8.64 18.91
C ASP A 132 7.79 7.95 18.14
N ARG A 133 6.70 7.63 18.86
CA ARG A 133 5.50 7.04 18.25
C ARG A 133 4.81 8.07 17.37
N VAL A 134 4.54 7.69 16.12
CA VAL A 134 3.94 8.59 15.12
C VAL A 134 2.55 9.03 15.57
N GLN A 135 1.79 8.17 16.21
CA GLN A 135 0.46 8.47 16.76
C GLN A 135 0.48 9.63 17.77
N GLY A 136 1.56 9.82 18.53
CA GLY A 136 1.72 10.96 19.44
C GLY A 136 1.89 12.29 18.71
N ILE A 137 2.28 12.28 17.43
CA ILE A 137 2.48 13.47 16.60
C ILE A 137 1.30 13.64 15.63
N ILE A 138 0.76 12.53 15.13
CA ILE A 138 -0.38 12.45 14.19
C ILE A 138 -1.47 11.61 14.84
N PRO A 139 -2.30 12.21 15.74
CA PRO A 139 -3.34 11.49 16.49
C PRO A 139 -4.38 10.81 15.59
N GLU A 140 -4.55 11.26 14.36
CA GLU A 140 -5.45 10.69 13.36
C GLU A 140 -5.12 9.22 13.01
N LEU A 141 -3.97 8.72 13.41
CA LEU A 141 -3.59 7.30 13.30
C LEU A 141 -4.17 6.42 14.41
N ALA A 142 -4.72 7.01 15.49
CA ALA A 142 -5.17 6.29 16.69
C ALA A 142 -6.34 5.32 16.43
N GLY A 143 -7.08 5.52 15.35
CA GLY A 143 -8.23 4.70 15.02
C GLY A 143 -7.94 3.26 14.54
N ASP A 144 -6.67 2.93 14.33
CA ASP A 144 -6.22 1.58 13.99
C ASP A 144 -5.18 1.13 15.03
N PRO A 145 -5.52 0.22 15.96
CA PRO A 145 -4.57 -0.24 16.99
C PRO A 145 -3.29 -0.85 16.42
N ASN A 146 -3.30 -1.39 15.21
CA ASN A 146 -2.11 -1.95 14.58
C ASN A 146 -1.07 -0.88 14.20
N LYS A 147 -1.45 0.41 14.27
CA LYS A 147 -0.55 1.55 14.01
C LYS A 147 0.08 2.12 15.28
N ALA A 148 -0.34 1.67 16.47
CA ALA A 148 0.09 2.22 17.74
C ALA A 148 1.62 2.16 17.97
N ASP A 149 2.28 1.14 17.43
CA ASP A 149 3.71 0.91 17.57
C ASP A 149 4.56 1.49 16.42
N ILE A 150 3.94 2.19 15.46
CA ILE A 150 4.68 2.82 14.37
C ILE A 150 5.51 3.97 14.95
N THR A 151 6.82 3.93 14.69
CA THR A 151 7.77 4.98 15.06
C THR A 151 8.27 5.73 13.83
N VAL A 152 8.91 6.88 14.05
CA VAL A 152 9.60 7.66 12.99
C VAL A 152 10.64 6.79 12.27
N ARG A 153 11.35 5.91 12.99
CA ARG A 153 12.29 4.93 12.44
C ARG A 153 11.59 3.99 11.45
N HIS A 154 10.43 3.44 11.82
CA HIS A 154 9.67 2.52 10.97
C HIS A 154 9.22 3.19 9.67
N LEU A 155 8.83 4.48 9.70
CA LEU A 155 8.51 5.23 8.51
C LEU A 155 9.74 5.41 7.60
N LEU A 156 10.88 5.86 8.16
CA LEU A 156 12.11 6.11 7.41
C LEU A 156 12.70 4.83 6.78
N THR A 157 12.49 3.67 7.39
CA THR A 157 13.02 2.38 6.91
C THR A 157 12.04 1.57 6.08
N HIS A 158 10.82 2.08 5.86
CA HIS A 158 9.72 1.36 5.19
C HIS A 158 9.34 0.03 5.87
N THR A 159 9.34 0.04 7.19
CA THR A 159 8.99 -1.13 8.03
C THR A 159 7.78 -0.88 8.92
N SER A 160 6.95 0.09 8.58
CA SER A 160 5.77 0.50 9.36
C SER A 160 4.58 -0.47 9.26
N GLY A 161 4.57 -1.37 8.29
CA GLY A 161 3.38 -2.19 7.98
C GLY A 161 2.29 -1.46 7.20
N LEU A 162 2.48 -0.20 6.83
CA LEU A 162 1.51 0.54 6.02
C LEU A 162 1.52 0.08 4.55
N PRO A 163 0.38 0.16 3.83
CA PRO A 163 0.31 -0.17 2.40
C PRO A 163 1.13 0.80 1.55
N ALA A 164 1.34 0.44 0.27
CA ALA A 164 2.23 1.18 -0.62
C ALA A 164 1.82 2.64 -0.85
N GLY A 165 0.52 2.94 -0.89
CA GLY A 165 -0.02 4.28 -1.13
C GLY A 165 -1.51 4.33 -0.80
N VAL A 166 -2.13 5.50 -0.99
CA VAL A 166 -3.58 5.65 -0.91
C VAL A 166 -4.27 4.94 -2.08
N LYS A 167 -5.53 4.55 -1.90
CA LYS A 167 -6.33 3.98 -2.98
C LYS A 167 -6.54 4.98 -4.10
N LEU A 168 -6.33 4.53 -5.32
CA LEU A 168 -6.55 5.29 -6.56
C LEU A 168 -7.84 4.82 -7.26
N GLY A 169 -8.24 5.52 -8.32
CA GLY A 169 -9.41 5.19 -9.15
C GLY A 169 -10.62 6.07 -8.88
N PHE A 170 -10.43 7.15 -8.15
CA PHE A 170 -11.38 8.26 -7.98
C PHE A 170 -10.61 9.58 -7.81
N GLU A 171 -11.23 10.69 -8.18
CA GLU A 171 -10.64 12.03 -8.13
C GLU A 171 -10.98 12.70 -6.80
N TRP A 172 -9.97 13.30 -6.20
CA TRP A 172 -10.05 14.11 -4.99
C TRP A 172 -8.94 15.16 -4.98
N ALA A 173 -9.05 16.17 -4.14
CA ALA A 173 -8.04 17.23 -4.02
C ALA A 173 -7.92 17.75 -2.59
N GLY A 174 -6.79 18.35 -2.31
CA GLY A 174 -6.47 19.02 -1.04
C GLY A 174 -5.59 18.20 -0.12
N TYR A 175 -4.65 18.90 0.53
CA TYR A 175 -3.66 18.27 1.43
C TYR A 175 -4.32 17.52 2.59
N SER A 176 -5.28 18.17 3.27
CA SER A 176 -5.98 17.57 4.43
C SER A 176 -6.77 16.31 4.03
N ASN A 177 -7.40 16.32 2.84
CA ASN A 177 -8.10 15.14 2.32
C ASN A 177 -7.14 13.98 2.04
N GLY A 178 -5.95 14.27 1.49
CA GLY A 178 -4.91 13.29 1.26
C GLY A 178 -4.33 12.71 2.55
N LEU A 179 -4.06 13.56 3.54
CA LEU A 179 -3.58 13.16 4.85
C LEU A 179 -4.61 12.26 5.55
N ALA A 180 -5.88 12.66 5.57
CA ALA A 180 -6.97 11.87 6.16
C ALA A 180 -7.05 10.47 5.52
N GLN A 181 -6.94 10.38 4.20
CA GLN A 181 -6.91 9.08 3.50
C GLN A 181 -5.67 8.27 3.89
N ALA A 182 -4.48 8.89 3.94
CA ALA A 182 -3.26 8.21 4.35
C ALA A 182 -3.36 7.65 5.77
N CYS A 183 -3.97 8.41 6.68
CA CYS A 183 -4.20 7.97 8.07
C CYS A 183 -5.25 6.85 8.18
N ALA A 184 -6.25 6.82 7.29
CA ALA A 184 -7.32 5.82 7.32
C ALA A 184 -7.01 4.51 6.59
N GLU A 185 -5.93 4.43 5.79
CA GLU A 185 -5.54 3.16 5.17
C GLU A 185 -5.16 2.14 6.23
N LEU A 186 -5.74 0.93 6.14
CA LEU A 186 -5.46 -0.14 7.11
C LEU A 186 -4.02 -0.61 7.02
N SER A 187 -3.41 -0.90 8.16
CA SER A 187 -2.14 -1.60 8.22
C SER A 187 -2.26 -2.99 7.57
N VAL A 188 -1.24 -3.39 6.84
CA VAL A 188 -1.17 -4.70 6.16
C VAL A 188 -0.15 -5.62 6.84
N GLY A 189 0.34 -5.23 8.00
CA GLY A 189 1.27 -5.98 8.83
C GLY A 189 1.76 -5.13 10.01
N ASP A 190 2.40 -5.78 10.96
CA ASP A 190 2.94 -5.13 12.15
C ASP A 190 4.17 -4.30 11.86
N ALA A 191 4.33 -3.19 12.59
CA ALA A 191 5.52 -2.34 12.52
C ALA A 191 6.77 -3.13 12.96
N GLY A 192 7.83 -3.04 12.15
CA GLY A 192 9.12 -3.68 12.42
C GLY A 192 9.26 -5.12 11.93
N PHE A 193 8.24 -5.73 11.30
CA PHE A 193 8.26 -7.16 10.91
C PHE A 193 8.38 -7.42 9.41
N ALA A 194 8.08 -6.46 8.56
CA ALA A 194 8.24 -6.61 7.13
C ALA A 194 8.73 -5.32 6.48
N TYR A 195 9.54 -5.48 5.44
CA TYR A 195 9.85 -4.38 4.54
C TYR A 195 8.74 -4.25 3.48
N ARG A 196 8.13 -3.08 3.42
CA ARG A 196 7.20 -2.71 2.35
C ARG A 196 7.43 -1.26 1.97
N TYR A 197 7.93 -1.03 0.76
CA TYR A 197 8.04 0.33 0.25
C TYR A 197 6.67 1.01 0.26
N SER A 198 6.56 2.15 0.92
CA SER A 198 5.30 2.84 1.15
C SER A 198 5.47 4.35 1.01
N ASP A 199 4.71 4.95 0.13
CA ASP A 199 4.61 6.41 -0.01
C ASP A 199 3.89 7.03 1.19
N LEU A 200 2.97 6.28 1.83
CA LEU A 200 2.29 6.74 3.05
C LEU A 200 3.29 7.09 4.15
N ASN A 201 4.36 6.30 4.31
CA ASN A 201 5.41 6.59 5.27
C ASN A 201 5.97 8.00 5.11
N PHE A 202 6.22 8.39 3.87
CA PHE A 202 6.82 9.69 3.59
C PHE A 202 5.80 10.83 3.52
N ILE A 203 4.54 10.56 3.19
CA ILE A 203 3.44 11.53 3.40
C ILE A 203 3.39 11.89 4.89
N LEU A 204 3.38 10.90 5.78
CA LEU A 204 3.37 11.11 7.23
C LEU A 204 4.66 11.79 7.72
N LEU A 205 5.83 11.47 7.18
CA LEU A 205 7.07 12.16 7.52
C LEU A 205 7.05 13.64 7.10
N GLY A 206 6.46 13.97 5.95
CA GLY A 206 6.23 15.35 5.54
C GLY A 206 5.33 16.12 6.49
N GLU A 207 4.26 15.46 6.98
CA GLU A 207 3.36 15.99 7.99
C GLU A 207 4.06 16.17 9.35
N ILE A 208 4.91 15.21 9.76
CA ILE A 208 5.72 15.32 10.97
C ILE A 208 6.64 16.55 10.90
N VAL A 209 7.28 16.82 9.74
CA VAL A 209 8.07 18.04 9.58
C VAL A 209 7.23 19.27 9.87
N TRP A 210 6.02 19.35 9.31
CA TRP A 210 5.14 20.48 9.54
C TRP A 210 4.72 20.62 11.01
N ARG A 211 4.20 19.57 11.64
CA ARG A 211 3.71 19.62 13.03
C ARG A 211 4.79 19.95 14.04
N VAL A 212 5.98 19.40 13.85
CA VAL A 212 7.09 19.56 14.80
C VAL A 212 7.82 20.88 14.61
N SER A 213 7.93 21.38 13.36
CA SER A 213 8.63 22.63 13.07
C SER A 213 7.73 23.88 13.00
N GLY A 214 6.43 23.69 12.74
CA GLY A 214 5.51 24.76 12.38
C GLY A 214 5.64 25.23 10.93
N GLN A 215 6.53 24.62 10.13
CA GLN A 215 6.81 24.99 8.72
C GLN A 215 6.47 23.83 7.79
N ARG A 216 5.83 24.13 6.66
CA ARG A 216 5.64 23.14 5.60
C ARG A 216 6.98 22.63 5.10
N LEU A 217 7.00 21.40 4.58
CA LEU A 217 8.20 20.72 4.11
C LEU A 217 8.99 21.53 3.07
N ASP A 218 8.33 22.19 2.12
CA ASP A 218 8.97 23.02 1.08
C ASP A 218 9.75 24.19 1.68
N VAL A 219 9.18 24.85 2.67
CA VAL A 219 9.80 25.97 3.39
C VAL A 219 10.96 25.49 4.24
N PHE A 220 10.74 24.44 5.03
CA PHE A 220 11.75 23.91 5.93
C PHE A 220 12.97 23.35 5.18
N ALA A 221 12.74 22.54 4.14
CA ALA A 221 13.82 21.97 3.33
C ALA A 221 14.60 23.08 2.58
N LYS A 222 13.89 24.07 2.03
CA LYS A 222 14.54 25.23 1.38
C LYS A 222 15.47 25.97 2.34
N GLN A 223 14.99 26.25 3.55
CA GLN A 223 15.73 27.01 4.56
C GLN A 223 16.94 26.24 5.09
N HIS A 224 16.80 24.96 5.37
CA HIS A 224 17.80 24.18 6.10
C HIS A 224 18.70 23.31 5.21
N VAL A 225 18.32 23.10 3.93
CA VAL A 225 19.07 22.24 3.01
C VAL A 225 19.41 22.96 1.71
N PHE A 226 18.42 23.43 0.95
CA PHE A 226 18.66 23.88 -0.43
C PHE A 226 19.42 25.20 -0.49
N VAL A 227 19.01 26.21 0.25
CA VAL A 227 19.69 27.53 0.27
C VAL A 227 21.12 27.41 0.82
N PRO A 228 21.38 26.76 1.96
CA PRO A 228 22.75 26.61 2.46
C PRO A 228 23.65 25.82 1.52
N LEU A 229 23.11 24.85 0.77
CA LEU A 229 23.85 24.10 -0.25
C LEU A 229 23.93 24.83 -1.60
N LYS A 230 23.33 26.02 -1.76
CA LYS A 230 23.21 26.73 -3.04
C LYS A 230 22.61 25.86 -4.15
N MET A 231 21.58 25.05 -3.82
CA MET A 231 20.80 24.24 -4.76
C MET A 231 19.68 25.11 -5.34
N ASN A 232 20.04 26.01 -6.22
CA ASN A 232 19.20 27.12 -6.64
C ASN A 232 18.02 26.72 -7.55
N ASP A 233 18.14 25.58 -8.24
CA ASP A 233 17.09 25.03 -9.11
C ASP A 233 16.26 23.94 -8.42
N THR A 234 16.55 23.63 -7.14
CA THR A 234 15.87 22.58 -6.38
C THR A 234 14.73 23.17 -5.56
N GLN A 235 13.49 22.81 -5.89
CA GLN A 235 12.31 23.37 -5.23
C GLN A 235 11.05 22.54 -5.49
N PHE A 236 10.07 22.71 -4.64
CA PHE A 236 8.70 22.31 -4.92
C PHE A 236 7.99 23.41 -5.73
N LEU A 237 6.96 23.04 -6.50
CA LEU A 237 6.14 23.97 -7.28
C LEU A 237 6.98 24.98 -8.07
N PRO A 238 7.80 24.52 -9.04
CA PRO A 238 8.69 25.39 -9.77
C PRO A 238 7.92 26.50 -10.49
N PRO A 239 8.43 27.75 -10.48
CA PRO A 239 7.76 28.88 -11.13
C PRO A 239 7.73 28.72 -12.65
N GLY A 240 6.73 29.33 -13.29
CA GLY A 240 6.55 29.28 -14.74
C GLY A 240 7.77 29.78 -15.54
N SER A 241 8.61 30.64 -14.95
CA SER A 241 9.86 31.12 -15.55
C SER A 241 10.88 30.01 -15.85
N LEU A 242 10.80 28.87 -15.14
CA LEU A 242 11.63 27.70 -15.40
C LEU A 242 11.03 26.76 -16.49
N GLY A 243 9.83 27.06 -16.99
CA GLY A 243 9.08 26.15 -17.86
C GLY A 243 9.86 25.60 -19.06
N THR A 244 10.68 26.41 -19.71
CA THR A 244 11.51 25.98 -20.86
C THR A 244 12.65 25.05 -20.47
N ARG A 245 13.09 25.06 -19.22
CA ARG A 245 14.14 24.17 -18.71
C ARG A 245 13.59 22.86 -18.13
N ILE A 246 12.29 22.81 -17.78
CA ILE A 246 11.70 21.64 -17.14
C ILE A 246 11.43 20.55 -18.18
N ALA A 247 11.94 19.36 -17.93
CA ALA A 247 11.58 18.15 -18.69
C ALA A 247 10.14 17.74 -18.39
N PRO A 248 9.24 17.68 -19.41
CA PRO A 248 7.87 17.22 -19.21
C PRO A 248 7.83 15.72 -18.86
N THR A 249 6.79 15.32 -18.17
CA THR A 249 6.50 13.90 -17.91
C THR A 249 5.37 13.41 -18.82
N THR A 250 4.36 12.73 -18.32
CA THR A 250 3.37 12.04 -19.13
C THR A 250 2.44 13.00 -19.90
N ARG A 251 1.96 12.53 -21.06
CA ARG A 251 0.88 13.15 -21.80
C ARG A 251 -0.47 12.76 -21.16
N MET A 252 -1.27 13.74 -20.86
CA MET A 252 -2.61 13.59 -20.31
C MET A 252 -3.64 13.24 -21.40
N PRO A 253 -4.85 12.75 -21.03
CA PRO A 253 -5.92 12.44 -21.97
C PRO A 253 -6.34 13.62 -22.86
N ASP A 254 -6.26 14.85 -22.36
CA ASP A 254 -6.52 16.10 -23.10
C ASP A 254 -5.39 16.51 -24.06
N LYS A 255 -4.37 15.64 -24.21
CA LYS A 255 -3.17 15.84 -25.03
C LYS A 255 -2.17 16.87 -24.46
N SER A 256 -2.43 17.50 -23.34
CA SER A 256 -1.43 18.30 -22.61
C SER A 256 -0.32 17.40 -22.06
N VAL A 257 0.81 18.00 -21.62
CA VAL A 257 1.87 17.27 -20.93
C VAL A 257 2.07 17.88 -19.53
N LEU A 258 2.35 17.05 -18.55
CA LEU A 258 2.73 17.52 -17.23
C LEU A 258 4.13 18.13 -17.31
N ARG A 259 4.23 19.45 -17.18
CA ARG A 259 5.50 20.20 -17.16
C ARG A 259 5.46 21.21 -16.01
N GLY A 260 6.38 21.08 -15.06
CA GLY A 260 6.38 21.88 -13.83
C GLY A 260 5.28 21.51 -12.83
N VAL A 261 4.52 20.48 -13.15
CA VAL A 261 3.51 19.87 -12.29
C VAL A 261 3.95 18.47 -11.94
N VAL A 262 3.88 18.12 -10.66
CA VAL A 262 4.35 16.82 -10.15
C VAL A 262 3.65 15.66 -10.86
N HIS A 263 4.45 14.68 -11.27
CA HIS A 263 3.94 13.48 -11.95
C HIS A 263 3.11 12.58 -11.03
N ASP A 264 3.55 12.41 -9.80
CA ASP A 264 2.86 11.56 -8.82
C ASP A 264 1.41 12.03 -8.60
N PRO A 265 0.40 11.17 -8.83
CA PRO A 265 -1.00 11.58 -8.78
C PRO A 265 -1.45 11.93 -7.35
N THR A 266 -0.92 11.25 -6.33
CA THR A 266 -1.25 11.53 -4.92
C THR A 266 -0.67 12.87 -4.50
N SER A 267 0.61 13.10 -4.79
CA SER A 267 1.25 14.39 -4.50
C SER A 267 0.56 15.53 -5.24
N ARG A 268 0.20 15.33 -6.52
CA ARG A 268 -0.53 16.33 -7.32
C ARG A 268 -1.90 16.65 -6.71
N ALA A 269 -2.66 15.65 -6.32
CA ALA A 269 -3.95 15.83 -5.65
C ALA A 269 -3.81 16.54 -4.29
N MET A 270 -2.70 16.34 -3.59
CA MET A 270 -2.36 17.00 -2.33
C MET A 270 -1.78 18.41 -2.51
N GLY A 271 -1.68 18.93 -3.75
CA GLY A 271 -1.19 20.29 -4.03
C GLY A 271 0.31 20.39 -4.31
N GLY A 272 1.00 19.27 -4.59
CA GLY A 272 2.37 19.24 -5.11
C GLY A 272 3.49 19.31 -4.08
N VAL A 273 3.17 19.45 -2.78
CA VAL A 273 4.17 19.49 -1.70
C VAL A 273 3.89 18.37 -0.73
N THR A 274 4.59 17.25 -0.90
CA THR A 274 4.43 16.07 -0.04
C THR A 274 5.80 15.45 0.27
N GLY A 275 5.88 14.68 1.35
CA GLY A 275 7.15 14.07 1.74
C GLY A 275 7.65 12.96 0.82
N HIS A 276 6.81 12.38 -0.01
CA HIS A 276 7.17 11.25 -0.88
C HIS A 276 7.51 11.65 -2.32
N ALA A 277 7.00 12.78 -2.82
CA ALA A 277 7.17 13.29 -4.18
C ALA A 277 6.89 14.80 -4.27
N GLY A 278 7.20 15.44 -5.40
CA GLY A 278 6.89 16.85 -5.68
C GLY A 278 8.12 17.76 -5.83
N LEU A 279 9.30 17.25 -5.50
CA LEU A 279 10.54 18.01 -5.67
C LEU A 279 10.97 18.04 -7.14
N PHE A 280 11.41 19.19 -7.61
CA PHE A 280 12.10 19.39 -8.90
C PHE A 280 13.55 19.74 -8.64
N THR A 281 14.48 19.27 -9.49
CA THR A 281 15.92 19.45 -9.29
C THR A 281 16.72 19.31 -10.58
N THR A 282 17.99 19.68 -10.53
CA THR A 282 18.99 19.48 -11.59
C THR A 282 20.09 18.51 -11.14
N ALA A 283 20.86 17.99 -12.10
CA ALA A 283 21.99 17.13 -11.77
C ALA A 283 23.10 17.90 -11.03
N SER A 284 23.29 19.18 -11.32
CA SER A 284 24.27 20.03 -10.63
C SER A 284 23.92 20.24 -9.16
N ASP A 285 22.64 20.47 -8.85
CA ASP A 285 22.19 20.63 -7.47
C ASP A 285 22.31 19.31 -6.68
N LEU A 286 21.94 18.19 -7.30
CA LEU A 286 22.13 16.87 -6.69
C LEU A 286 23.61 16.52 -6.49
N ALA A 287 24.51 16.97 -7.37
CA ALA A 287 25.95 16.81 -7.17
C ALA A 287 26.43 17.57 -5.94
N ARG A 288 25.95 18.81 -5.70
CA ARG A 288 26.24 19.55 -4.46
C ARG A 288 25.72 18.80 -3.23
N TYR A 289 24.52 18.26 -3.33
CA TYR A 289 23.93 17.43 -2.26
C TYR A 289 24.76 16.18 -1.99
N ALA A 290 25.19 15.45 -3.01
CA ALA A 290 26.01 14.26 -2.87
C ALA A 290 27.41 14.55 -2.27
N ARG A 291 28.06 15.66 -2.69
CA ARG A 291 29.34 16.11 -2.10
C ARG A 291 29.20 16.38 -0.60
N MET A 292 28.09 16.99 -0.16
CA MET A 292 27.82 17.20 1.27
C MET A 292 27.78 15.89 2.04
N TRP A 293 27.16 14.84 1.48
CA TRP A 293 27.10 13.50 2.10
C TRP A 293 28.49 12.85 2.18
N LEU A 294 29.33 13.02 1.15
CA LEU A 294 30.71 12.48 1.12
C LEU A 294 31.65 13.27 1.99
N ASN A 295 31.37 14.53 2.28
CA ASN A 295 32.24 15.43 3.06
C ASN A 295 31.72 15.68 4.48
N ASP A 296 31.34 14.60 5.19
CA ASP A 296 30.97 14.65 6.61
C ASP A 296 29.91 15.73 6.95
N GLY A 297 28.98 16.01 6.01
CA GLY A 297 27.90 16.97 6.19
C GLY A 297 28.25 18.44 5.95
N VAL A 298 29.37 18.72 5.33
CA VAL A 298 29.85 20.08 5.04
C VAL A 298 30.02 20.30 3.53
N LEU A 299 29.64 21.45 3.02
CA LEU A 299 29.96 21.89 1.68
C LEU A 299 30.21 23.39 1.68
N ASP A 300 31.27 23.85 0.97
CA ASP A 300 31.68 25.27 0.88
C ASP A 300 31.81 25.93 2.28
N GLY A 301 32.30 25.20 3.28
CA GLY A 301 32.41 25.67 4.66
C GLY A 301 31.11 25.67 5.48
N VAL A 302 29.98 25.34 4.86
CA VAL A 302 28.65 25.32 5.52
C VAL A 302 28.32 23.91 5.97
N ARG A 303 28.04 23.73 7.28
CA ARG A 303 27.56 22.47 7.85
C ARG A 303 26.06 22.36 7.77
N ILE A 304 25.58 21.35 7.06
CA ILE A 304 24.18 21.02 6.93
C ILE A 304 23.76 20.05 8.03
N LEU A 305 24.49 18.94 8.17
CA LEU A 305 24.25 17.89 9.16
C LEU A 305 25.58 17.54 9.86
N LYS A 306 25.48 16.99 11.05
CA LYS A 306 26.65 16.47 11.78
C LYS A 306 27.10 15.13 11.19
N LYS A 307 28.39 14.82 11.31
CA LYS A 307 28.99 13.55 10.87
C LYS A 307 28.27 12.34 11.51
N GLU A 308 27.96 12.44 12.79
CA GLU A 308 27.27 11.39 13.54
C GLU A 308 25.83 11.16 12.99
N THR A 309 25.15 12.24 12.57
CA THR A 309 23.84 12.18 11.96
C THR A 309 23.87 11.50 10.60
N LEU A 310 24.92 11.77 9.80
CA LEU A 310 25.13 11.09 8.53
C LEU A 310 25.38 9.60 8.74
N ALA A 311 26.27 9.23 9.64
CA ALA A 311 26.53 7.83 10.01
C ALA A 311 25.28 7.13 10.55
N LEU A 312 24.43 7.86 11.31
CA LEU A 312 23.13 7.38 11.73
C LEU A 312 22.21 7.09 10.54
N ALA A 313 22.18 7.97 9.55
CA ALA A 313 21.29 7.88 8.42
C ALA A 313 21.71 6.82 7.38
N THR A 314 23.01 6.63 7.15
CA THR A 314 23.55 5.74 6.12
C THR A 314 23.89 4.34 6.63
N GLY A 315 23.95 4.12 7.95
CA GLY A 315 24.03 2.79 8.53
C GLY A 315 22.71 2.02 8.41
N VAL A 316 22.76 0.70 8.52
CA VAL A 316 21.51 -0.14 8.54
C VAL A 316 20.68 0.21 9.76
N ARG A 317 19.42 0.60 9.54
CA ARG A 317 18.44 1.01 10.56
C ARG A 317 17.14 0.22 10.50
N SER A 318 16.92 -0.55 9.44
CA SER A 318 15.84 -1.55 9.41
C SER A 318 16.07 -2.59 10.51
N PRO A 319 15.00 -3.15 11.11
CA PRO A 319 15.12 -4.20 12.12
C PRO A 319 15.97 -5.38 11.65
N ALA A 320 16.74 -5.98 12.56
CA ALA A 320 17.77 -6.98 12.24
C ALA A 320 17.24 -8.23 11.53
N LEU A 321 16.00 -8.60 11.76
CA LEU A 321 15.36 -9.74 11.08
C LEU A 321 14.93 -9.44 9.64
N ILE A 322 14.84 -8.17 9.25
CA ILE A 322 14.41 -7.78 7.92
C ILE A 322 15.59 -7.86 6.95
N THR A 323 15.44 -8.67 5.90
CA THR A 323 16.49 -8.89 4.91
C THR A 323 16.75 -7.67 4.01
N ALA A 324 15.77 -6.76 3.86
CA ALA A 324 15.96 -5.48 3.18
C ALA A 324 16.70 -4.49 4.09
N ARG A 325 18.00 -4.34 3.89
CA ARG A 325 18.82 -3.42 4.69
C ARG A 325 18.66 -1.99 4.21
N ARG A 326 18.05 -1.17 5.08
CA ARG A 326 17.76 0.25 4.83
C ARG A 326 18.43 1.13 5.86
N GLY A 327 18.92 2.28 5.38
CA GLY A 327 19.22 3.43 6.23
C GLY A 327 17.96 4.26 6.49
N LEU A 328 18.11 5.43 7.08
CA LEU A 328 17.00 6.38 7.26
C LEU A 328 16.69 7.04 5.91
N GLY A 329 15.64 6.61 5.25
CA GLY A 329 15.27 7.02 3.90
C GLY A 329 16.08 6.33 2.79
N TRP A 330 17.32 6.03 3.01
CA TRP A 330 18.26 5.50 2.02
C TRP A 330 18.10 4.00 1.79
N ASP A 331 18.25 3.59 0.54
CA ASP A 331 18.47 2.20 0.17
C ASP A 331 19.95 1.85 0.32
N ILE A 332 20.24 0.68 0.90
CA ILE A 332 21.59 0.16 1.05
C ILE A 332 21.70 -1.19 0.34
N ASP A 333 20.84 -2.15 0.72
CA ASP A 333 20.84 -3.51 0.19
C ASP A 333 19.42 -4.10 0.30
N SER A 334 18.54 -3.68 -0.61
CA SER A 334 17.16 -4.12 -0.71
C SER A 334 16.86 -4.53 -2.16
N PRO A 335 15.67 -5.06 -2.47
CA PRO A 335 15.27 -5.33 -3.86
C PRO A 335 15.31 -4.11 -4.78
N TYR A 336 15.42 -2.89 -4.25
CA TYR A 336 15.51 -1.64 -5.01
C TYR A 336 16.94 -1.10 -5.16
N ALA A 337 17.95 -1.77 -4.58
CA ALA A 337 19.36 -1.37 -4.65
C ALA A 337 20.02 -1.62 -6.01
N GLY A 338 19.26 -1.79 -7.09
CA GLY A 338 19.75 -1.97 -8.45
C GLY A 338 20.76 -0.90 -8.91
N PRO A 339 20.60 0.40 -8.56
CA PRO A 339 21.58 1.44 -8.92
C PRO A 339 22.94 1.31 -8.24
N ARG A 340 23.15 0.37 -7.35
CA ARG A 340 24.48 -0.03 -6.84
C ARG A 340 25.32 -0.74 -7.90
N GLY A 341 24.68 -1.33 -8.91
CA GLY A 341 25.37 -2.16 -9.90
C GLY A 341 25.99 -3.40 -9.28
N GLU A 342 26.98 -3.94 -9.97
CA GLU A 342 27.64 -5.19 -9.58
C GLU A 342 28.77 -4.97 -8.57
N HIS A 343 29.50 -3.85 -8.68
CA HIS A 343 30.78 -3.67 -8.01
C HIS A 343 30.76 -2.72 -6.83
N PHE A 344 29.89 -1.69 -6.81
CA PHE A 344 29.85 -0.81 -5.65
C PHE A 344 29.58 -1.59 -4.35
N PRO A 345 30.35 -1.32 -3.28
CA PRO A 345 30.29 -2.10 -2.04
C PRO A 345 28.91 -2.04 -1.35
N ARG A 346 28.56 -3.10 -0.65
CA ARG A 346 27.44 -3.06 0.29
C ARG A 346 27.76 -2.10 1.42
N GLY A 347 26.93 -1.10 1.60
CA GLY A 347 27.17 0.04 2.49
C GLY A 347 27.24 1.35 1.72
N SER A 348 27.44 1.31 0.40
CA SER A 348 27.03 2.42 -0.47
C SER A 348 25.51 2.54 -0.45
N PHE A 349 24.99 3.72 -0.70
CA PHE A 349 23.56 4.02 -0.51
C PHE A 349 23.00 4.94 -1.59
N GLY A 350 21.71 4.87 -1.79
CA GLY A 350 21.08 5.70 -2.81
C GLY A 350 19.57 5.62 -2.80
N HIS A 351 18.95 6.17 -3.84
CA HIS A 351 17.52 6.09 -4.08
C HIS A 351 17.18 6.28 -5.56
N THR A 352 15.98 5.85 -5.95
CA THR A 352 15.46 6.02 -7.30
C THR A 352 14.16 6.79 -7.32
N GLY A 353 13.85 7.42 -8.47
CA GLY A 353 12.54 8.03 -8.73
C GLY A 353 11.81 7.37 -9.89
N TRP A 354 10.48 7.36 -9.80
CA TRP A 354 9.59 6.76 -10.80
C TRP A 354 9.75 7.40 -12.19
N THR A 355 9.97 8.70 -12.23
CA THR A 355 10.18 9.49 -13.46
C THR A 355 11.44 9.11 -14.24
N GLY A 356 12.34 8.35 -13.65
CA GLY A 356 13.58 7.89 -14.28
C GLY A 356 14.83 8.42 -13.60
N THR A 357 14.71 9.06 -12.46
CA THR A 357 15.79 9.68 -11.69
C THR A 357 16.47 8.68 -10.75
N SER A 358 17.75 8.83 -10.49
CA SER A 358 18.50 8.08 -9.47
C SER A 358 19.70 8.86 -8.97
N LEU A 359 20.04 8.64 -7.70
CA LEU A 359 21.25 9.10 -7.02
C LEU A 359 21.80 7.91 -6.25
N TRP A 360 23.09 7.59 -6.48
CA TRP A 360 23.81 6.56 -5.72
C TRP A 360 25.12 7.14 -5.24
N ILE A 361 25.42 7.01 -3.96
CA ILE A 361 26.59 7.57 -3.29
C ILE A 361 27.43 6.44 -2.73
N ASP A 362 28.68 6.38 -3.06
CA ASP A 362 29.64 5.40 -2.53
C ASP A 362 30.74 6.07 -1.70
N PRO A 363 30.63 6.00 -0.38
CA PRO A 363 31.66 6.57 0.49
C PRO A 363 33.00 5.83 0.44
N PHE A 364 33.04 4.57 -0.02
CA PHE A 364 34.26 3.76 -0.07
C PHE A 364 35.18 4.21 -1.22
N SER A 365 34.62 4.59 -2.34
CA SER A 365 35.38 5.15 -3.46
C SER A 365 35.41 6.68 -3.51
N ASN A 366 34.72 7.33 -2.54
CA ASN A 366 34.48 8.77 -2.55
C ASN A 366 33.86 9.25 -3.86
N SER A 367 32.83 8.53 -4.33
CA SER A 367 32.17 8.81 -5.61
C SER A 367 30.64 8.81 -5.51
N PHE A 368 30.01 9.40 -6.52
CA PHE A 368 28.56 9.30 -6.69
C PHE A 368 28.16 9.28 -8.16
N LEU A 369 27.03 8.65 -8.44
CA LEU A 369 26.43 8.54 -9.76
C LEU A 369 24.99 9.08 -9.75
N ILE A 370 24.72 10.03 -10.64
CA ILE A 370 23.38 10.60 -10.85
C ILE A 370 22.95 10.30 -12.28
N LEU A 371 21.75 9.76 -12.43
CA LEU A 371 21.03 9.72 -13.69
C LEU A 371 19.71 10.45 -13.52
N LEU A 372 19.49 11.54 -14.23
CA LEU A 372 18.19 12.20 -14.31
C LEU A 372 17.59 11.99 -15.68
N SER A 373 16.37 11.49 -15.75
CA SER A 373 15.60 11.34 -16.98
C SER A 373 14.12 11.50 -16.72
N ASN A 374 13.36 11.69 -17.79
CA ASN A 374 11.89 11.68 -17.76
C ASN A 374 11.36 10.50 -18.57
N ARG A 375 11.71 9.26 -18.14
CA ARG A 375 11.39 8.01 -18.87
C ARG A 375 9.90 7.82 -19.18
N ASN A 376 9.03 8.47 -18.41
CA ASN A 376 7.58 8.45 -18.55
C ASN A 376 7.06 9.53 -19.54
N HIS A 377 7.93 10.19 -20.28
CA HIS A 377 7.58 11.11 -21.35
C HIS A 377 7.71 10.43 -22.72
N PRO A 378 6.72 10.52 -23.61
CA PRO A 378 5.39 11.07 -23.39
C PRO A 378 4.39 10.07 -22.78
N THR A 379 4.82 8.82 -22.52
CA THR A 379 4.02 7.75 -21.93
C THR A 379 4.84 6.95 -20.91
N GLU A 380 4.17 6.23 -20.04
CA GLU A 380 4.83 5.40 -19.02
C GLU A 380 5.41 4.07 -19.52
N ALA A 381 5.42 3.84 -20.83
CA ALA A 381 5.97 2.62 -21.44
C ALA A 381 7.51 2.50 -21.30
N GLY A 382 8.20 3.58 -20.95
CA GLY A 382 9.65 3.60 -20.72
C GLY A 382 10.09 2.83 -19.49
N GLY A 383 11.39 2.48 -19.43
CA GLY A 383 11.97 1.80 -18.26
C GLY A 383 13.49 1.92 -18.22
N VAL A 384 14.02 2.26 -17.04
CA VAL A 384 15.45 2.52 -16.83
C VAL A 384 16.09 1.65 -15.73
N VAL A 385 15.43 0.61 -15.27
CA VAL A 385 15.94 -0.24 -14.17
C VAL A 385 17.26 -0.89 -14.55
N SER A 386 17.29 -1.60 -15.70
CA SER A 386 18.51 -2.23 -16.20
C SER A 386 19.58 -1.22 -16.61
N LEU A 387 19.18 -0.05 -17.12
CA LEU A 387 20.12 1.03 -17.45
C LEU A 387 20.85 1.52 -16.19
N ARG A 388 20.13 1.82 -15.11
CA ARG A 388 20.71 2.25 -13.83
C ARG A 388 21.72 1.23 -13.30
N TYR A 389 21.36 -0.06 -13.33
CA TYR A 389 22.26 -1.14 -12.91
C TYR A 389 23.53 -1.16 -13.75
N ARG A 390 23.38 -1.12 -15.08
CA ARG A 390 24.50 -1.19 -16.01
C ARG A 390 25.41 0.02 -15.92
N LEU A 391 24.84 1.23 -15.79
CA LEU A 391 25.61 2.45 -15.60
C LEU A 391 26.44 2.41 -14.31
N ALA A 392 25.85 1.94 -13.21
CA ALA A 392 26.57 1.82 -11.94
C ALA A 392 27.70 0.78 -11.99
N THR A 393 27.48 -0.35 -12.70
CA THR A 393 28.53 -1.34 -12.95
C THR A 393 29.70 -0.71 -13.72
N LEU A 394 29.42 -0.02 -14.83
CA LEU A 394 30.42 0.64 -15.65
C LEU A 394 31.10 1.80 -14.91
N ALA A 395 30.38 2.56 -14.09
CA ALA A 395 30.94 3.64 -13.28
C ALA A 395 31.96 3.11 -12.27
N ALA A 396 31.63 2.00 -11.58
CA ALA A 396 32.61 1.37 -10.69
C ALA A 396 33.84 0.82 -11.46
N GLU A 397 33.63 0.18 -12.61
CA GLU A 397 34.68 -0.30 -13.48
C GLU A 397 35.56 0.85 -14.06
N ALA A 398 34.99 2.06 -14.19
CA ALA A 398 35.74 3.22 -14.68
C ALA A 398 36.68 3.82 -13.64
N ILE A 399 36.50 3.52 -12.36
CA ILE A 399 37.33 4.06 -11.29
C ILE A 399 38.72 3.40 -11.33
N GLU A 400 39.73 4.17 -11.70
CA GLU A 400 41.10 3.69 -11.74
C GLU A 400 41.72 3.55 -10.34
N GLY A 401 42.54 2.53 -10.17
CA GLY A 401 43.33 2.31 -8.94
C GLY A 401 42.54 1.79 -7.74
N LEU A 402 41.28 1.38 -7.90
CA LEU A 402 40.46 0.84 -6.81
C LEU A 402 39.99 -0.60 -7.11
N ASN A 403 40.19 -1.49 -6.16
CA ASN A 403 39.69 -2.87 -6.24
C ASN A 403 38.46 -3.04 -5.32
N PHE A 404 37.27 -3.17 -5.90
CA PHE A 404 36.01 -3.33 -5.19
C PHE A 404 35.79 -4.70 -4.56
N SER A 405 36.62 -5.72 -4.87
CA SER A 405 36.44 -7.08 -4.36
C SER A 405 36.67 -7.20 -2.85
N ASN A 406 37.52 -6.36 -2.26
CA ASN A 406 37.91 -6.40 -0.85
C ASN A 406 37.97 -4.99 -0.24
N VAL A 407 36.83 -4.31 -0.21
CA VAL A 407 36.76 -2.97 0.39
C VAL A 407 36.52 -3.09 1.89
N SER A 408 37.44 -2.54 2.68
CA SER A 408 37.35 -2.51 4.14
C SER A 408 36.09 -1.75 4.59
N GLY A 409 35.34 -2.30 5.57
CA GLY A 409 34.15 -1.67 6.12
C GLY A 409 32.85 -1.91 5.33
N GLN A 410 32.90 -2.65 4.21
CA GLN A 410 31.66 -3.02 3.52
C GLN A 410 30.81 -3.98 4.36
N LEU A 411 29.48 -3.91 4.20
CA LEU A 411 28.55 -4.81 4.90
C LEU A 411 28.72 -6.26 4.40
N ALA A 412 28.81 -7.19 5.33
CA ALA A 412 28.79 -8.62 5.03
C ALA A 412 27.51 -9.03 4.27
N PRO A 413 27.54 -10.08 3.45
CA PRO A 413 26.32 -10.70 2.93
C PRO A 413 25.36 -11.09 4.07
N LEU A 414 24.07 -11.19 3.75
CA LEU A 414 23.10 -11.68 4.73
C LEU A 414 23.42 -13.14 5.10
N PRO A 415 23.29 -13.52 6.39
CA PRO A 415 23.45 -14.91 6.80
C PRO A 415 22.47 -15.83 6.07
N GLY A 416 22.91 -17.05 5.75
CA GLY A 416 21.99 -18.09 5.31
C GLY A 416 20.89 -18.31 6.35
N GLY A 417 19.63 -18.50 5.90
CA GLY A 417 18.49 -18.68 6.80
C GLY A 417 17.86 -17.43 7.40
N ALA A 418 18.37 -16.22 7.11
CA ALA A 418 17.80 -14.95 7.60
C ALA A 418 16.30 -14.82 7.26
N LYS A 419 15.87 -15.26 6.08
CA LYS A 419 14.46 -15.27 5.69
C LYS A 419 13.63 -16.21 6.56
N ALA A 420 14.11 -17.42 6.82
CA ALA A 420 13.40 -18.40 7.66
C ALA A 420 13.28 -17.92 9.11
N ALA A 421 14.30 -17.24 9.64
CA ALA A 421 14.22 -16.62 10.96
C ALA A 421 13.17 -15.50 11.04
N LEU A 422 13.07 -14.68 9.99
CA LEU A 422 12.01 -13.66 9.88
C LEU A 422 10.63 -14.31 9.80
N ASP A 423 10.45 -15.31 8.93
CA ASP A 423 9.17 -16.01 8.74
C ASP A 423 8.71 -16.66 10.07
N ALA A 424 9.63 -17.27 10.83
CA ALA A 424 9.36 -17.84 12.16
C ALA A 424 8.97 -16.76 13.19
N ALA A 425 9.64 -15.60 13.19
CA ALA A 425 9.32 -14.49 14.09
C ALA A 425 7.96 -13.86 13.78
N VAL A 426 7.60 -13.75 12.49
CA VAL A 426 6.29 -13.29 12.04
C VAL A 426 5.22 -14.29 12.48
N GLU A 427 5.44 -15.59 12.29
CA GLU A 427 4.49 -16.64 12.70
C GLU A 427 4.27 -16.68 14.21
N ALA A 428 5.32 -16.51 15.01
CA ALA A 428 5.22 -16.46 16.47
C ALA A 428 4.36 -15.30 16.99
N ARG A 429 4.23 -14.21 16.23
CA ARG A 429 3.39 -13.05 16.60
C ARG A 429 1.96 -13.12 16.08
N ARG A 430 1.70 -13.94 15.07
CA ARG A 430 0.35 -14.11 14.57
C ARG A 430 -0.54 -14.58 15.71
N GLY A 431 -1.64 -13.86 15.96
CA GLY A 431 -2.64 -14.24 16.95
C GLY A 431 -3.01 -15.71 16.83
N GLN A 432 -3.25 -16.37 17.93
CA GLN A 432 -3.50 -17.83 17.96
C GLN A 432 -4.98 -18.18 17.72
N VAL A 433 -5.72 -17.36 16.97
CA VAL A 433 -7.10 -17.68 16.65
C VAL A 433 -7.16 -18.79 15.60
N LEU A 434 -7.94 -19.84 15.89
CA LEU A 434 -8.22 -20.97 15.03
C LEU A 434 -9.70 -21.00 14.71
N ASN A 435 -10.08 -20.96 13.43
CA ASN A 435 -11.48 -21.20 13.02
C ASN A 435 -11.87 -22.67 13.24
N GLY A 436 -13.15 -22.97 13.25
CA GLY A 436 -13.65 -24.33 13.44
C GLY A 436 -13.03 -25.38 12.53
N ILE A 437 -12.68 -25.03 11.28
CA ILE A 437 -11.98 -25.95 10.36
C ILE A 437 -10.56 -26.29 10.84
N ASP A 438 -9.85 -25.34 11.46
CA ASP A 438 -8.53 -25.57 12.02
C ASP A 438 -8.62 -26.50 13.25
N VAL A 439 -9.63 -26.26 14.10
CA VAL A 439 -9.90 -27.06 15.30
C VAL A 439 -10.33 -28.49 14.90
N LEU A 440 -11.19 -28.63 13.91
CA LEU A 440 -11.61 -29.93 13.35
C LEU A 440 -10.39 -30.72 12.85
N ALA A 441 -9.51 -30.10 12.09
CA ALA A 441 -8.29 -30.72 11.61
C ALA A 441 -7.36 -31.15 12.75
N ALA A 442 -7.16 -30.28 13.73
CA ALA A 442 -6.33 -30.57 14.91
C ALA A 442 -6.87 -31.71 15.77
N SER A 443 -8.19 -31.89 15.81
CA SER A 443 -8.87 -33.02 16.52
C SER A 443 -8.88 -34.34 15.75
N GLY A 444 -8.23 -34.43 14.58
CA GLY A 444 -8.29 -35.59 13.71
C GLY A 444 -9.69 -35.85 13.14
N PHE A 445 -10.44 -34.76 12.89
CA PHE A 445 -11.83 -34.80 12.35
C PHE A 445 -12.85 -35.45 13.25
N ALA A 446 -12.69 -35.41 14.58
CA ALA A 446 -13.52 -36.15 15.56
C ALA A 446 -15.03 -35.93 15.37
N ALA A 447 -15.48 -34.69 15.11
CA ALA A 447 -16.90 -34.37 14.89
C ALA A 447 -17.50 -34.99 13.61
N LEU A 448 -16.66 -35.39 12.64
CA LEU A 448 -17.09 -35.92 11.35
C LEU A 448 -16.66 -37.37 11.11
N LYS A 449 -16.10 -38.03 12.12
CA LYS A 449 -15.57 -39.39 12.00
C LYS A 449 -16.61 -40.39 11.55
N GLY A 450 -16.35 -41.07 10.42
CA GLY A 450 -17.21 -42.07 9.82
C GLY A 450 -18.47 -41.54 9.14
N LYS A 451 -18.66 -40.21 9.06
CA LYS A 451 -19.86 -39.57 8.48
C LYS A 451 -19.73 -39.40 6.96
N LYS A 452 -20.88 -39.47 6.29
CA LYS A 452 -21.04 -39.13 4.86
C LYS A 452 -21.45 -37.68 4.74
N VAL A 453 -20.51 -36.85 4.40
CA VAL A 453 -20.64 -35.39 4.48
C VAL A 453 -21.05 -34.76 3.16
N GLY A 454 -22.07 -33.87 3.20
CA GLY A 454 -22.33 -32.85 2.21
C GLY A 454 -21.79 -31.51 2.71
N LEU A 455 -20.79 -30.93 2.03
CA LEU A 455 -20.13 -29.69 2.47
C LEU A 455 -20.73 -28.46 1.81
N ILE A 456 -21.31 -27.57 2.61
CA ILE A 456 -21.79 -26.23 2.22
C ILE A 456 -20.64 -25.25 2.43
N THR A 457 -20.03 -24.79 1.35
CA THR A 457 -18.84 -23.92 1.44
C THR A 457 -18.64 -23.04 0.22
N ASN A 458 -17.76 -22.08 0.36
CA ASN A 458 -17.23 -21.28 -0.74
C ASN A 458 -15.70 -21.08 -0.60
N HIS A 459 -15.12 -20.18 -1.37
CA HIS A 459 -13.70 -19.87 -1.35
C HIS A 459 -13.18 -19.33 -0.01
N THR A 460 -14.03 -18.96 0.94
CA THR A 460 -13.66 -18.54 2.29
C THR A 460 -13.45 -19.71 3.24
N GLY A 461 -13.98 -20.89 2.91
CA GLY A 461 -13.78 -22.14 3.66
C GLY A 461 -12.32 -22.59 3.60
N ARG A 462 -11.49 -22.01 4.49
CA ARG A 462 -10.05 -22.25 4.55
C ARG A 462 -9.57 -22.32 5.98
N THR A 463 -8.53 -23.11 6.16
CA THR A 463 -7.70 -23.11 7.36
C THR A 463 -6.84 -21.84 7.42
N ARG A 464 -6.25 -21.59 8.58
CA ARG A 464 -5.29 -20.51 8.82
C ARG A 464 -4.08 -20.54 7.88
N ASP A 465 -3.61 -21.74 7.53
CA ASP A 465 -2.54 -21.97 6.55
C ASP A 465 -3.02 -21.97 5.09
N ALA A 466 -4.24 -21.49 4.84
CA ALA A 466 -4.86 -21.29 3.53
C ALA A 466 -5.25 -22.56 2.76
N ARG A 467 -5.21 -23.76 3.34
CA ARG A 467 -5.79 -24.99 2.74
C ARG A 467 -7.31 -24.86 2.69
N THR A 468 -7.93 -25.32 1.61
CA THR A 468 -9.40 -25.29 1.50
C THR A 468 -10.03 -26.40 2.34
N SER A 469 -11.20 -26.16 2.92
CA SER A 469 -11.99 -27.18 3.61
C SER A 469 -12.37 -28.34 2.68
N ILE A 470 -12.58 -28.05 1.39
CA ILE A 470 -12.85 -29.06 0.37
C ILE A 470 -11.69 -30.06 0.29
N ASP A 471 -10.49 -29.55 0.06
CA ASP A 471 -9.30 -30.40 -0.12
C ASP A 471 -8.95 -31.14 1.19
N LEU A 472 -9.11 -30.44 2.32
CA LEU A 472 -8.80 -31.00 3.63
C LEU A 472 -9.72 -32.18 4.00
N LEU A 473 -11.05 -32.03 3.81
CA LEU A 473 -12.02 -33.10 4.07
C LEU A 473 -11.92 -34.22 3.05
N HIS A 474 -11.64 -33.91 1.78
CA HIS A 474 -11.50 -34.91 0.74
C HIS A 474 -10.26 -35.81 0.94
N GLN A 475 -9.15 -35.26 1.46
CA GLN A 475 -7.93 -35.99 1.75
C GLN A 475 -7.98 -36.81 3.05
N SER A 476 -8.95 -36.51 3.93
CA SER A 476 -9.11 -37.20 5.20
C SER A 476 -9.58 -38.63 4.99
N LYS A 477 -8.95 -39.58 5.69
CA LYS A 477 -9.42 -40.99 5.76
C LYS A 477 -10.55 -41.22 6.76
N GLU A 478 -10.79 -40.22 7.64
CA GLU A 478 -11.77 -40.30 8.70
C GLU A 478 -13.18 -39.84 8.25
N VAL A 479 -13.25 -39.11 7.11
CA VAL A 479 -14.48 -38.45 6.62
C VAL A 479 -14.78 -38.90 5.20
N SER A 480 -16.03 -39.25 4.89
CA SER A 480 -16.47 -39.49 3.52
C SER A 480 -17.14 -38.25 2.95
N LEU A 481 -16.37 -37.39 2.27
CA LEU A 481 -16.94 -36.23 1.57
C LEU A 481 -17.66 -36.69 0.29
N VAL A 482 -18.99 -36.56 0.26
CA VAL A 482 -19.87 -37.12 -0.80
C VAL A 482 -20.15 -36.09 -1.89
N CYS A 483 -20.46 -34.87 -1.49
CA CYS A 483 -20.80 -33.79 -2.42
C CYS A 483 -20.52 -32.41 -1.82
N LEU A 484 -20.54 -31.40 -2.70
CA LEU A 484 -20.35 -30.00 -2.37
C LEU A 484 -21.63 -29.23 -2.67
N PHE A 485 -22.04 -28.33 -1.79
CA PHE A 485 -23.14 -27.41 -1.99
C PHE A 485 -22.61 -26.01 -2.20
N GLY A 486 -22.88 -25.42 -3.40
CA GLY A 486 -22.44 -24.09 -3.77
C GLY A 486 -23.49 -23.05 -3.42
N PRO A 487 -23.18 -22.10 -2.49
CA PRO A 487 -23.99 -20.92 -2.25
C PRO A 487 -23.82 -19.89 -3.36
N GLU A 488 -24.35 -18.67 -3.13
CA GLU A 488 -24.07 -17.50 -3.97
C GLU A 488 -22.56 -17.35 -4.24
N HIS A 489 -22.16 -16.99 -5.46
CA HIS A 489 -20.77 -16.90 -5.95
C HIS A 489 -20.01 -18.24 -6.10
N GLY A 490 -20.64 -19.38 -5.83
CA GLY A 490 -20.07 -20.72 -6.05
C GLY A 490 -18.97 -21.16 -5.08
N ILE A 491 -18.56 -22.42 -5.17
CA ILE A 491 -17.62 -23.03 -4.22
C ILE A 491 -16.19 -22.46 -4.28
N ARG A 492 -15.78 -21.81 -5.40
CA ARG A 492 -14.42 -21.26 -5.56
C ARG A 492 -14.42 -19.73 -5.70
N GLY A 493 -15.59 -19.05 -5.58
CA GLY A 493 -15.70 -17.58 -5.48
C GLY A 493 -15.35 -16.79 -6.73
N THR A 494 -15.40 -17.41 -7.91
CA THR A 494 -15.05 -16.79 -9.18
C THR A 494 -16.24 -16.39 -10.05
N ALA A 495 -17.47 -16.76 -9.65
CA ALA A 495 -18.68 -16.50 -10.43
C ALA A 495 -19.46 -15.32 -9.83
N ASP A 496 -19.69 -14.29 -10.64
CA ASP A 496 -20.70 -13.24 -10.40
C ASP A 496 -22.08 -13.64 -10.96
N GLU A 497 -22.23 -14.88 -11.46
CA GLU A 497 -23.41 -15.42 -12.12
C GLU A 497 -24.00 -16.60 -11.32
N SER A 498 -25.26 -16.98 -11.68
CA SER A 498 -25.95 -18.11 -11.08
C SER A 498 -25.12 -19.39 -11.17
N VAL A 499 -24.81 -19.98 -10.02
CA VAL A 499 -24.05 -21.24 -9.92
C VAL A 499 -24.94 -22.39 -10.41
N LYS A 500 -24.46 -23.14 -11.38
CA LYS A 500 -25.14 -24.36 -11.89
C LYS A 500 -24.53 -25.60 -11.24
N ASP A 501 -25.29 -26.69 -11.24
CA ASP A 501 -24.77 -28.00 -10.88
C ASP A 501 -23.58 -28.39 -11.77
N GLY A 502 -22.62 -29.11 -11.19
CA GLY A 502 -21.40 -29.47 -11.90
C GLY A 502 -20.54 -30.49 -11.13
N VAL A 503 -19.29 -30.57 -11.50
CA VAL A 503 -18.29 -31.43 -10.86
C VAL A 503 -17.04 -30.63 -10.53
N ASP A 504 -16.55 -30.71 -9.31
CA ASP A 504 -15.30 -30.08 -8.94
C ASP A 504 -14.13 -30.73 -9.67
N LYS A 505 -13.34 -29.92 -10.37
CA LYS A 505 -12.24 -30.41 -11.22
C LYS A 505 -11.12 -31.12 -10.45
N HIS A 506 -10.91 -30.77 -9.18
CA HIS A 506 -9.85 -31.31 -8.35
C HIS A 506 -10.27 -32.60 -7.64
N THR A 507 -11.42 -32.59 -6.97
CA THR A 507 -11.87 -33.72 -6.16
C THR A 507 -12.76 -34.69 -6.92
N ARG A 508 -13.28 -34.29 -8.10
CA ARG A 508 -14.29 -35.03 -8.88
C ARG A 508 -15.63 -35.20 -8.19
N LEU A 509 -15.84 -34.51 -7.08
CA LEU A 509 -17.10 -34.55 -6.37
C LEU A 509 -18.21 -33.75 -7.10
N PRO A 510 -19.47 -34.17 -7.00
CA PRO A 510 -20.58 -33.40 -7.53
C PRO A 510 -20.75 -32.09 -6.77
N ILE A 511 -20.93 -30.99 -7.52
CA ILE A 511 -21.31 -29.67 -7.01
C ILE A 511 -22.81 -29.54 -7.23
N ARG A 512 -23.55 -29.26 -6.18
CA ARG A 512 -25.01 -29.03 -6.17
C ARG A 512 -25.26 -27.56 -5.84
N SER A 513 -25.91 -26.84 -6.76
CA SER A 513 -26.21 -25.43 -6.56
C SER A 513 -27.39 -25.25 -5.62
N LEU A 514 -27.23 -24.36 -4.63
CA LEU A 514 -28.33 -23.95 -3.76
C LEU A 514 -29.18 -22.83 -4.39
N PHE A 515 -28.76 -22.29 -5.54
CA PHE A 515 -29.41 -21.15 -6.20
C PHE A 515 -30.11 -21.50 -7.53
N ALA A 516 -29.86 -22.69 -8.07
CA ALA A 516 -30.39 -23.08 -9.39
C ALA A 516 -31.94 -23.11 -9.49
N ASN A 517 -32.62 -23.40 -8.39
CA ASN A 517 -34.08 -23.61 -8.34
C ASN A 517 -34.83 -22.51 -7.56
N GLY A 518 -34.16 -21.42 -7.13
CA GLY A 518 -34.75 -20.33 -6.35
C GLY A 518 -35.24 -20.73 -4.95
N THR A 519 -34.87 -21.91 -4.46
CA THR A 519 -35.28 -22.40 -3.12
C THR A 519 -34.24 -22.10 -2.05
N PHE A 520 -32.99 -21.80 -2.43
CA PHE A 520 -31.85 -21.48 -1.56
C PHE A 520 -31.50 -22.56 -0.53
N LYS A 521 -31.98 -23.79 -0.73
CA LYS A 521 -31.74 -24.96 0.15
C LYS A 521 -31.62 -26.25 -0.65
N PRO A 522 -30.93 -27.29 -0.11
CA PRO A 522 -30.89 -28.60 -0.75
C PRO A 522 -32.27 -29.23 -0.91
N THR A 523 -32.49 -29.93 -2.03
CA THR A 523 -33.70 -30.80 -2.20
C THR A 523 -33.44 -32.18 -1.57
N PRO A 524 -34.50 -32.96 -1.29
CA PRO A 524 -34.37 -34.35 -0.78
C PRO A 524 -33.48 -35.22 -1.68
N GLU A 525 -33.56 -35.07 -3.01
CA GLU A 525 -32.77 -35.81 -3.98
C GLU A 525 -31.29 -35.41 -3.89
N GLN A 526 -31.01 -34.13 -3.65
CA GLN A 526 -29.65 -33.63 -3.45
C GLN A 526 -29.02 -34.11 -2.13
N LEU A 527 -29.83 -34.48 -1.13
CA LEU A 527 -29.39 -35.02 0.15
C LEU A 527 -29.24 -36.54 0.13
N ALA A 528 -29.62 -37.23 -0.95
CA ALA A 528 -29.47 -38.67 -1.04
C ALA A 528 -28.01 -39.11 -0.83
N GLY A 529 -27.79 -40.02 0.13
CA GLY A 529 -26.48 -40.54 0.50
C GLY A 529 -25.63 -39.63 1.41
N VAL A 530 -26.18 -38.51 1.87
CA VAL A 530 -25.64 -37.64 2.91
C VAL A 530 -26.27 -37.95 4.25
N ASP A 531 -25.47 -38.10 5.29
CA ASP A 531 -25.98 -38.27 6.67
C ASP A 531 -25.69 -37.02 7.54
N THR A 532 -24.84 -36.16 7.08
CA THR A 532 -24.44 -34.92 7.79
C THR A 532 -24.13 -33.79 6.81
N LEU A 533 -24.79 -32.65 6.97
CA LEU A 533 -24.39 -31.41 6.31
C LEU A 533 -23.37 -30.66 7.16
N VAL A 534 -22.32 -30.14 6.51
CA VAL A 534 -21.31 -29.31 7.15
C VAL A 534 -21.34 -27.94 6.53
N PHE A 535 -21.39 -26.90 7.36
CA PHE A 535 -21.36 -25.49 6.94
C PHE A 535 -20.02 -24.85 7.30
N ASP A 536 -19.31 -24.32 6.30
CA ASP A 536 -18.02 -23.63 6.47
C ASP A 536 -17.91 -22.42 5.55
N ILE A 537 -18.47 -21.27 5.95
CA ILE A 537 -18.46 -20.01 5.19
C ILE A 537 -18.23 -18.83 6.13
N GLN A 538 -17.41 -17.87 5.72
CA GLN A 538 -17.16 -16.62 6.46
C GLN A 538 -18.33 -15.65 6.29
N ASP A 539 -19.00 -15.31 7.38
CA ASP A 539 -19.97 -14.23 7.49
C ASP A 539 -19.28 -12.88 7.81
N ILE A 540 -20.02 -11.76 7.72
CA ILE A 540 -19.50 -10.42 8.02
C ILE A 540 -20.21 -9.70 9.17
N GLY A 541 -21.10 -10.37 9.91
CA GLY A 541 -21.79 -9.82 11.07
C GLY A 541 -22.99 -8.93 10.75
N CYS A 542 -23.54 -9.01 9.54
CA CYS A 542 -24.66 -8.19 9.07
C CYS A 542 -25.86 -9.05 8.66
N ARG A 543 -27.07 -8.74 9.17
CA ARG A 543 -28.31 -9.50 8.94
C ARG A 543 -28.61 -9.79 7.47
N PHE A 544 -28.43 -8.82 6.60
CA PHE A 544 -28.75 -8.96 5.18
C PHE A 544 -27.59 -9.51 4.34
N TYR A 545 -26.51 -9.98 4.98
CA TYR A 545 -25.47 -10.74 4.31
C TYR A 545 -25.87 -12.21 4.27
N THR A 546 -26.25 -12.71 3.11
CA THR A 546 -27.15 -13.83 2.90
C THR A 546 -26.66 -15.22 3.29
N TYR A 547 -25.38 -15.39 3.66
CA TYR A 547 -24.86 -16.71 4.06
C TYR A 547 -25.51 -17.28 5.33
N ILE A 548 -25.89 -16.42 6.27
CA ILE A 548 -26.64 -16.86 7.46
C ILE A 548 -28.02 -17.35 7.10
N SER A 549 -28.66 -16.78 6.08
CA SER A 549 -29.96 -17.23 5.55
C SER A 549 -29.83 -18.57 4.83
N THR A 550 -28.77 -18.73 4.02
CA THR A 550 -28.44 -20.02 3.39
C THR A 550 -28.22 -21.09 4.45
N MET A 551 -27.47 -20.79 5.53
CA MET A 551 -27.29 -21.71 6.66
C MET A 551 -28.62 -22.14 7.26
N GLY A 552 -29.51 -21.21 7.61
CA GLY A 552 -30.79 -21.48 8.22
C GLY A 552 -31.73 -22.32 7.33
N LEU A 553 -31.74 -22.06 6.02
CA LEU A 553 -32.50 -22.86 5.05
C LEU A 553 -31.91 -24.26 4.85
N CYS A 554 -30.61 -24.42 4.93
CA CYS A 554 -29.95 -25.74 4.92
C CYS A 554 -30.23 -26.52 6.22
N MET A 555 -30.33 -25.84 7.36
CA MET A 555 -30.74 -26.45 8.64
C MET A 555 -32.18 -26.96 8.57
N GLU A 556 -33.09 -26.20 7.94
CA GLU A 556 -34.46 -26.65 7.67
C GLU A 556 -34.49 -27.92 6.84
N ALA A 557 -33.71 -27.98 5.76
CA ALA A 557 -33.62 -29.17 4.91
C ALA A 557 -33.01 -30.37 5.65
N ALA A 558 -32.00 -30.15 6.50
CA ALA A 558 -31.40 -31.20 7.31
C ALA A 558 -32.36 -31.78 8.35
N GLU A 559 -33.11 -30.92 9.06
CA GLU A 559 -34.13 -31.36 10.00
C GLU A 559 -35.21 -32.19 9.29
N ALA A 560 -35.73 -31.71 8.16
CA ALA A 560 -36.73 -32.39 7.37
C ALA A 560 -36.25 -33.77 6.85
N ALA A 561 -34.98 -33.90 6.54
CA ALA A 561 -34.33 -35.13 6.09
C ALA A 561 -33.88 -36.05 7.26
N GLY A 562 -33.96 -35.61 8.51
CA GLY A 562 -33.51 -36.33 9.69
C GLY A 562 -31.98 -36.56 9.75
N ILE A 563 -31.20 -35.72 9.11
CA ILE A 563 -29.71 -35.80 9.07
C ILE A 563 -29.04 -34.76 9.99
N GLY A 564 -27.78 -35.02 10.38
CA GLY A 564 -27.02 -34.11 11.22
C GLY A 564 -26.61 -32.81 10.52
N PHE A 565 -26.33 -31.77 11.33
CA PHE A 565 -25.78 -30.49 10.84
C PHE A 565 -24.60 -30.10 11.70
N VAL A 566 -23.46 -29.83 11.07
CA VAL A 566 -22.24 -29.40 11.75
C VAL A 566 -21.85 -28.04 11.23
N VAL A 567 -21.62 -27.06 12.12
CA VAL A 567 -21.09 -25.74 11.78
C VAL A 567 -19.61 -25.65 12.17
N LEU A 568 -18.74 -25.41 11.21
CA LEU A 568 -17.36 -25.05 11.47
C LEU A 568 -17.31 -23.54 11.69
N ASP A 569 -17.36 -23.14 12.97
CA ASP A 569 -17.57 -21.74 13.32
C ASP A 569 -16.40 -20.84 12.90
N ARG A 570 -16.72 -19.56 12.63
CA ARG A 570 -15.79 -18.54 12.18
C ARG A 570 -15.98 -17.26 12.94
N VAL A 571 -14.91 -16.51 13.13
CA VAL A 571 -14.94 -15.21 13.79
C VAL A 571 -15.92 -14.25 13.11
N ASN A 572 -16.60 -13.42 13.90
CA ASN A 572 -17.31 -12.26 13.37
C ASN A 572 -16.28 -11.14 13.09
N PRO A 573 -16.07 -10.75 11.81
CA PRO A 573 -14.95 -9.86 11.45
C PRO A 573 -15.10 -8.45 11.98
N ILE A 574 -16.32 -7.99 12.26
CA ILE A 574 -16.58 -6.64 12.81
C ILE A 574 -16.79 -6.65 14.33
N GLY A 575 -16.33 -7.70 14.99
CA GLY A 575 -16.50 -7.91 16.43
C GLY A 575 -17.87 -8.45 16.82
N GLY A 576 -17.95 -9.05 18.01
CA GLY A 576 -19.16 -9.68 18.55
C GLY A 576 -19.82 -8.91 19.69
N HIS A 577 -19.25 -7.77 20.11
CA HIS A 577 -19.71 -7.01 21.28
C HIS A 577 -20.85 -6.03 20.96
N VAL A 578 -20.93 -5.52 19.73
CA VAL A 578 -21.94 -4.53 19.32
C VAL A 578 -23.14 -5.18 18.67
N VAL A 579 -24.30 -4.76 19.17
CA VAL A 579 -25.63 -5.04 18.58
C VAL A 579 -26.23 -3.73 18.16
N ASP A 580 -26.70 -3.59 16.91
CA ASP A 580 -27.14 -2.29 16.41
C ASP A 580 -28.12 -2.38 15.24
N GLY A 581 -28.97 -1.36 15.10
CA GLY A 581 -29.99 -1.24 14.07
C GLY A 581 -31.29 -1.98 14.38
N PRO A 582 -32.39 -1.69 13.64
CA PRO A 582 -33.69 -2.26 13.91
C PRO A 582 -33.71 -3.77 13.64
N LEU A 583 -34.55 -4.49 14.40
CA LEU A 583 -35.06 -5.79 14.04
C LEU A 583 -36.02 -5.65 12.84
N ARG A 584 -36.33 -6.73 12.16
CA ARG A 584 -37.30 -6.68 11.06
C ARG A 584 -38.72 -6.46 11.61
N ASP A 585 -39.52 -5.65 10.92
CA ASP A 585 -40.93 -5.42 11.21
C ASP A 585 -41.89 -6.12 10.24
N GLY A 586 -41.34 -6.77 9.21
CA GLY A 586 -42.06 -7.41 8.15
C GLY A 586 -41.97 -8.94 8.15
N LYS A 587 -42.48 -9.55 7.08
CA LYS A 587 -42.35 -10.99 6.86
C LYS A 587 -40.90 -11.40 6.66
N GLN A 588 -40.61 -12.68 6.99
CA GLN A 588 -39.34 -13.30 6.68
C GLN A 588 -39.04 -13.18 5.18
N SER A 589 -37.77 -12.81 4.88
CA SER A 589 -37.24 -12.79 3.53
C SER A 589 -35.83 -13.38 3.53
N PHE A 590 -35.23 -13.56 2.34
CA PHE A 590 -33.87 -14.07 2.25
C PHE A 590 -32.83 -13.10 2.84
N THR A 591 -33.08 -11.79 2.84
CA THR A 591 -32.23 -10.74 3.46
C THR A 591 -32.60 -10.43 4.91
N ALA A 592 -33.68 -11.01 5.42
CA ALA A 592 -34.16 -10.89 6.80
C ALA A 592 -34.75 -12.24 7.28
N PHE A 593 -33.90 -13.27 7.25
CA PHE A 593 -34.24 -14.65 7.50
C PHE A 593 -34.75 -14.89 8.93
N HIS A 594 -34.15 -14.24 9.91
CA HIS A 594 -34.50 -14.37 11.31
C HIS A 594 -34.70 -12.99 11.94
N ASP A 595 -35.38 -12.97 13.08
CA ASP A 595 -35.65 -11.74 13.82
C ASP A 595 -34.43 -11.34 14.66
N ILE A 596 -33.45 -10.74 13.99
CA ILE A 596 -32.19 -10.25 14.53
C ILE A 596 -31.93 -8.84 14.02
N PRO A 597 -31.16 -8.00 14.75
CA PRO A 597 -30.83 -6.64 14.32
C PRO A 597 -29.85 -6.63 13.15
N LEU A 598 -29.65 -5.45 12.54
CA LEU A 598 -28.75 -5.27 11.40
C LEU A 598 -27.31 -5.72 11.71
N ARG A 599 -26.75 -5.28 12.83
CA ARG A 599 -25.53 -5.83 13.43
C ARG A 599 -25.94 -6.76 14.58
N HIS A 600 -25.82 -8.07 14.37
CA HIS A 600 -26.30 -9.04 15.37
C HIS A 600 -25.25 -9.39 16.44
N GLY A 601 -23.96 -9.09 16.21
CA GLY A 601 -22.90 -9.34 17.17
C GLY A 601 -22.71 -10.82 17.53
N MET A 602 -22.97 -11.74 16.62
CA MET A 602 -22.88 -13.19 16.83
C MET A 602 -21.99 -13.82 15.73
N THR A 603 -21.39 -14.97 16.03
CA THR A 603 -20.75 -15.83 15.03
C THR A 603 -21.77 -16.70 14.30
N VAL A 604 -21.38 -17.36 13.22
CA VAL A 604 -22.30 -18.30 12.50
C VAL A 604 -22.66 -19.49 13.36
N GLY A 605 -21.76 -19.98 14.22
CA GLY A 605 -22.03 -21.05 15.17
C GLY A 605 -23.03 -20.64 16.25
N GLU A 606 -22.93 -19.43 16.79
CA GLU A 606 -23.88 -18.86 17.74
C GLU A 606 -25.25 -18.67 17.11
N LEU A 607 -25.32 -18.16 15.87
CA LEU A 607 -26.58 -18.06 15.12
C LEU A 607 -27.19 -19.42 14.84
N ALA A 608 -26.37 -20.42 14.50
CA ALA A 608 -26.89 -21.79 14.32
C ALA A 608 -27.52 -22.34 15.59
N LYS A 609 -26.93 -22.11 16.77
CA LYS A 609 -27.52 -22.48 18.06
C LYS A 609 -28.86 -21.79 18.28
N MET A 610 -28.97 -20.49 17.96
CA MET A 610 -30.22 -19.73 18.03
C MET A 610 -31.26 -20.30 17.07
N PHE A 611 -30.95 -20.49 15.81
CA PHE A 611 -31.86 -21.03 14.80
C PHE A 611 -32.32 -22.44 15.15
N ARG A 612 -31.41 -23.28 15.64
CA ARG A 612 -31.76 -24.65 16.12
C ARG A 612 -32.80 -24.57 17.26
N ALA A 613 -32.58 -23.76 18.26
CA ALA A 613 -33.44 -23.67 19.42
C ALA A 613 -34.84 -23.10 19.09
N GLU A 614 -34.87 -22.08 18.22
CA GLU A 614 -36.09 -21.29 17.98
C GLU A 614 -36.90 -21.77 16.76
N ARG A 615 -36.26 -22.52 15.84
CA ARG A 615 -36.91 -22.92 14.57
C ARG A 615 -36.85 -24.41 14.28
N TYR A 616 -35.72 -25.06 14.66
CA TYR A 616 -35.44 -26.45 14.28
C TYR A 616 -35.10 -27.31 15.51
N PRO A 617 -36.05 -27.47 16.45
CA PRO A 617 -35.76 -28.08 17.75
C PRO A 617 -35.36 -29.57 17.65
N LYS A 618 -35.71 -30.26 16.56
CA LYS A 618 -35.39 -31.67 16.34
C LYS A 618 -34.04 -31.86 15.64
N LEU A 619 -33.43 -30.78 15.10
CA LEU A 619 -32.18 -30.87 14.39
C LEU A 619 -31.02 -31.28 15.32
N GLN A 620 -30.26 -32.29 14.91
CA GLN A 620 -29.00 -32.63 15.55
C GLN A 620 -27.93 -31.68 15.10
N LEU A 621 -27.61 -30.66 15.92
CA LEU A 621 -26.64 -29.62 15.64
C LEU A 621 -25.36 -29.80 16.48
N GLU A 622 -24.22 -29.77 15.82
CA GLU A 622 -22.90 -29.67 16.46
C GLU A 622 -22.18 -28.41 15.96
N VAL A 623 -21.50 -27.67 16.83
CA VAL A 623 -20.69 -26.49 16.48
C VAL A 623 -19.24 -26.79 16.86
N VAL A 624 -18.35 -26.79 15.86
CA VAL A 624 -16.92 -26.85 16.10
C VAL A 624 -16.45 -25.41 16.33
N GLU A 625 -16.16 -25.11 17.58
CA GLU A 625 -15.95 -23.74 18.07
C GLU A 625 -14.61 -23.14 17.60
N VAL A 626 -14.58 -21.82 17.45
CA VAL A 626 -13.34 -21.03 17.24
C VAL A 626 -12.52 -21.04 18.52
N GLN A 627 -11.22 -21.14 18.43
CA GLN A 627 -10.33 -21.01 19.57
C GLN A 627 -9.56 -19.69 19.57
N GLY A 628 -9.39 -19.08 20.74
CA GLY A 628 -8.57 -17.87 20.94
C GLY A 628 -9.21 -16.56 20.52
N TRP A 629 -10.43 -16.55 19.96
CA TRP A 629 -11.13 -15.31 19.61
C TRP A 629 -11.90 -14.75 20.82
N LYS A 630 -11.81 -13.42 20.97
CA LYS A 630 -12.62 -12.65 21.93
C LYS A 630 -13.61 -11.77 21.17
N ARG A 631 -14.78 -11.56 21.73
CA ARG A 631 -15.85 -10.74 21.11
C ARG A 631 -15.43 -9.32 20.73
N SER A 632 -14.48 -8.76 21.46
CA SER A 632 -13.92 -7.42 21.17
C SER A 632 -12.96 -7.38 19.98
N MET A 633 -12.48 -8.54 19.49
CA MET A 633 -11.51 -8.58 18.39
C MET A 633 -12.18 -8.33 17.05
N PHE A 634 -11.62 -7.41 16.27
CA PHE A 634 -11.83 -7.33 14.83
C PHE A 634 -10.95 -8.34 14.08
N PHE A 635 -11.28 -8.60 12.82
CA PHE A 635 -10.63 -9.66 12.04
C PHE A 635 -9.10 -9.54 11.97
N ASP A 636 -8.57 -8.36 11.77
CA ASP A 636 -7.13 -8.09 11.64
C ASP A 636 -6.34 -8.31 12.94
N GLN A 637 -7.03 -8.34 14.09
CA GLN A 637 -6.43 -8.66 15.39
C GLN A 637 -6.33 -10.18 15.64
N THR A 638 -6.98 -10.99 14.80
CA THR A 638 -6.98 -12.46 14.93
C THR A 638 -5.73 -13.13 14.36
N GLY A 639 -5.00 -12.45 13.48
CA GLY A 639 -3.90 -13.02 12.70
C GLY A 639 -4.34 -14.01 11.64
N LEU A 640 -5.64 -14.17 11.39
CA LEU A 640 -6.17 -14.96 10.28
C LEU A 640 -5.97 -14.22 8.95
N PRO A 641 -5.69 -14.92 7.83
CA PRO A 641 -5.57 -14.30 6.53
C PRO A 641 -6.93 -13.83 6.01
N TRP A 642 -7.04 -12.53 5.66
CA TRP A 642 -8.25 -12.03 5.02
C TRP A 642 -8.47 -12.68 3.66
N LYS A 643 -9.65 -13.24 3.47
CA LYS A 643 -10.15 -13.70 2.19
C LYS A 643 -11.47 -13.00 1.93
N ASN A 644 -11.58 -12.28 0.83
CA ASN A 644 -12.76 -11.49 0.49
C ASN A 644 -14.03 -12.33 0.61
N PRO A 645 -14.96 -12.04 1.56
CA PRO A 645 -16.18 -12.83 1.70
C PRO A 645 -17.09 -12.78 0.46
N SER A 646 -17.03 -11.68 -0.29
CA SER A 646 -17.64 -11.52 -1.61
C SER A 646 -16.76 -10.63 -2.49
N PRO A 647 -17.02 -10.53 -3.81
CA PRO A 647 -16.25 -9.67 -4.73
C PRO A 647 -16.18 -8.20 -4.30
N ASN A 648 -17.15 -7.72 -3.53
CA ASN A 648 -17.29 -6.35 -3.10
C ASN A 648 -16.96 -6.09 -1.61
N ILE A 649 -16.62 -7.12 -0.84
CA ILE A 649 -16.08 -6.98 0.53
C ILE A 649 -14.61 -7.42 0.53
N ARG A 650 -13.71 -6.48 0.26
CA ARG A 650 -12.29 -6.76 -0.03
C ARG A 650 -11.35 -6.46 1.14
N ASN A 651 -11.85 -5.81 2.17
CA ASN A 651 -11.10 -5.47 3.38
C ASN A 651 -12.05 -5.25 4.57
N LEU A 652 -11.47 -5.11 5.75
CA LEU A 652 -12.22 -4.95 6.99
C LEU A 652 -13.05 -3.64 7.03
N ASN A 653 -12.56 -2.52 6.48
CA ASN A 653 -13.33 -1.26 6.47
C ASN A 653 -14.65 -1.42 5.70
N GLN A 654 -14.62 -2.16 4.59
CA GLN A 654 -15.83 -2.45 3.81
C GLN A 654 -16.83 -3.29 4.60
N ALA A 655 -16.36 -4.29 5.36
CA ALA A 655 -17.21 -5.08 6.24
C ALA A 655 -17.80 -4.23 7.38
N ILE A 656 -17.02 -3.31 7.97
CA ILE A 656 -17.48 -2.38 9.02
C ILE A 656 -18.57 -1.44 8.49
N LEU A 657 -18.37 -0.88 7.28
CA LEU A 657 -19.29 0.11 6.70
C LEU A 657 -20.55 -0.53 6.10
N TYR A 658 -20.49 -1.81 5.74
CA TYR A 658 -21.59 -2.51 5.04
C TYR A 658 -22.95 -2.44 5.73
N PRO A 659 -23.09 -2.62 7.06
CA PRO A 659 -24.38 -2.53 7.74
C PRO A 659 -25.12 -1.20 7.57
N GLY A 660 -24.39 -0.12 7.25
CA GLY A 660 -24.96 1.21 7.01
C GLY A 660 -25.06 1.54 5.53
N VAL A 661 -23.94 1.50 4.82
CA VAL A 661 -23.90 1.87 3.39
C VAL A 661 -24.73 0.90 2.54
N GLY A 662 -24.74 -0.38 2.90
CA GLY A 662 -25.54 -1.42 2.23
C GLY A 662 -27.03 -1.12 2.23
N LEU A 663 -27.56 -0.43 3.25
CA LEU A 663 -28.99 -0.05 3.32
C LEU A 663 -29.47 0.74 2.10
N LEU A 664 -28.58 1.49 1.46
CA LEU A 664 -28.87 2.35 0.31
C LEU A 664 -28.71 1.65 -1.04
N GLU A 665 -28.30 0.39 -1.06
CA GLU A 665 -27.90 -0.34 -2.26
C GLU A 665 -29.02 -0.51 -3.30
N PHE A 666 -30.26 -0.61 -2.86
CA PHE A 666 -31.41 -0.79 -3.73
C PHE A 666 -32.09 0.53 -4.15
N THR A 667 -31.43 1.65 -3.92
CA THR A 667 -31.80 2.96 -4.46
C THR A 667 -31.02 3.24 -5.76
N ASN A 668 -31.22 4.42 -6.36
CA ASN A 668 -30.39 4.89 -7.48
C ASN A 668 -29.07 5.52 -7.04
N LEU A 669 -28.55 5.18 -5.86
CA LEU A 669 -27.24 5.57 -5.37
C LEU A 669 -26.20 4.49 -5.69
N SER A 670 -25.07 4.85 -6.25
CA SER A 670 -23.92 3.94 -6.31
C SER A 670 -23.30 3.82 -4.92
N VAL A 671 -23.22 2.61 -4.39
CA VAL A 671 -22.49 2.28 -3.15
C VAL A 671 -21.05 1.84 -3.44
N GLY A 672 -20.48 2.31 -4.54
CA GLY A 672 -19.10 2.06 -4.93
C GLY A 672 -18.83 0.71 -5.60
N ARG A 673 -19.84 -0.12 -5.88
CA ARG A 673 -19.67 -1.34 -6.69
C ARG A 673 -19.12 -0.98 -8.07
N GLY A 674 -18.21 -1.79 -8.61
CA GLY A 674 -17.52 -1.49 -9.85
C GLY A 674 -16.40 -0.45 -9.72
N THR A 675 -15.96 -0.13 -8.50
CA THR A 675 -14.80 0.72 -8.20
C THR A 675 -13.74 -0.04 -7.42
N THR A 676 -12.64 0.63 -7.09
CA THR A 676 -11.57 0.10 -6.20
C THR A 676 -11.96 0.09 -4.72
N ALA A 677 -13.06 0.78 -4.34
CA ALA A 677 -13.48 0.98 -2.95
C ALA A 677 -15.00 0.80 -2.74
N PRO A 678 -15.57 -0.41 -3.01
CA PRO A 678 -16.97 -0.69 -2.73
C PRO A 678 -17.30 -0.43 -1.26
N PHE A 679 -18.48 0.13 -0.98
CA PHE A 679 -18.98 0.53 0.35
C PHE A 679 -18.14 1.59 1.08
N GLU A 680 -16.97 1.96 0.57
CA GLU A 680 -16.19 3.12 1.00
C GLU A 680 -16.48 4.35 0.13
N LEU A 681 -17.17 4.18 -1.01
CA LEU A 681 -17.60 5.23 -1.93
C LEU A 681 -19.13 5.21 -2.05
N VAL A 682 -19.73 6.38 -1.96
CA VAL A 682 -21.16 6.57 -2.28
C VAL A 682 -21.31 7.78 -3.20
N GLY A 683 -22.20 7.68 -4.21
CA GLY A 683 -22.38 8.80 -5.12
C GLY A 683 -23.35 8.52 -6.25
N ALA A 684 -23.68 9.58 -6.99
CA ALA A 684 -24.54 9.55 -8.18
C ALA A 684 -24.20 10.71 -9.13
N PRO A 685 -24.64 10.69 -10.39
CA PRO A 685 -24.41 11.79 -11.32
C PRO A 685 -25.04 13.13 -10.89
N PHE A 686 -26.08 13.08 -10.08
CA PHE A 686 -26.80 14.27 -9.59
C PHE A 686 -26.22 14.83 -8.27
N ILE A 687 -25.20 14.21 -7.69
CA ILE A 687 -24.64 14.62 -6.41
C ILE A 687 -23.50 15.63 -6.60
N ASP A 688 -23.57 16.75 -5.86
CA ASP A 688 -22.44 17.64 -5.63
C ASP A 688 -21.57 17.06 -4.50
N PRO A 689 -20.31 16.69 -4.78
CA PRO A 689 -19.43 16.06 -3.79
C PRO A 689 -19.17 16.93 -2.55
N ASP A 690 -18.99 18.24 -2.76
CA ASP A 690 -18.64 19.17 -1.68
C ASP A 690 -19.85 19.45 -0.79
N ALA A 691 -21.05 19.56 -1.37
CA ALA A 691 -22.29 19.73 -0.62
C ALA A 691 -22.56 18.51 0.27
N LEU A 692 -22.48 17.29 -0.29
CA LEU A 692 -22.69 16.07 0.49
C LEU A 692 -21.62 15.91 1.59
N ALA A 693 -20.34 16.17 1.26
CA ALA A 693 -19.26 16.06 2.25
C ALA A 693 -19.41 17.08 3.40
N ARG A 694 -19.86 18.31 3.12
CA ARG A 694 -20.16 19.30 4.17
C ARG A 694 -21.27 18.82 5.09
N GLU A 695 -22.36 18.35 4.54
CA GLU A 695 -23.51 17.86 5.29
C GLU A 695 -23.12 16.70 6.24
N LEU A 696 -22.36 15.72 5.72
CA LEU A 696 -21.93 14.58 6.52
C LEU A 696 -20.89 14.95 7.58
N ARG A 697 -20.00 15.91 7.29
CA ARG A 697 -19.05 16.42 8.29
C ARG A 697 -19.75 17.19 9.43
N ALA A 698 -20.80 17.94 9.09
CA ALA A 698 -21.60 18.67 10.09
C ALA A 698 -22.36 17.73 11.03
N ALA A 699 -22.59 16.47 10.65
CA ALA A 699 -23.23 15.48 11.51
C ALA A 699 -22.28 14.89 12.56
N GLU A 700 -20.97 15.20 12.53
CA GLU A 700 -19.94 14.82 13.51
C GLU A 700 -19.96 13.32 13.88
N LEU A 701 -20.20 12.43 12.89
CA LEU A 701 -20.29 10.99 13.12
C LEU A 701 -18.96 10.43 13.68
N PRO A 702 -18.98 9.83 14.89
CA PRO A 702 -17.76 9.39 15.53
C PRO A 702 -17.02 8.30 14.72
N GLY A 703 -15.69 8.40 14.64
CA GLY A 703 -14.86 7.41 13.96
C GLY A 703 -14.99 7.39 12.44
N LEU A 704 -15.60 8.42 11.84
CA LEU A 704 -15.79 8.54 10.40
C LEU A 704 -15.25 9.87 9.87
N GLY A 705 -14.73 9.82 8.63
CA GLY A 705 -14.30 10.98 7.87
C GLY A 705 -14.87 10.94 6.44
N PHE A 706 -15.03 12.10 5.81
CA PHE A 706 -15.68 12.23 4.51
C PHE A 706 -14.83 13.08 3.57
N VAL A 707 -14.42 12.48 2.44
CA VAL A 707 -13.64 13.18 1.40
C VAL A 707 -14.52 13.32 0.16
N PRO A 708 -14.73 14.55 -0.34
CA PRO A 708 -15.44 14.75 -1.60
C PRO A 708 -14.66 14.12 -2.75
N VAL A 709 -15.34 13.37 -3.62
CA VAL A 709 -14.71 12.63 -4.72
C VAL A 709 -15.57 12.63 -5.97
N ARG A 710 -14.92 12.38 -7.14
CA ARG A 710 -15.59 11.99 -8.38
C ARG A 710 -15.08 10.62 -8.80
N PHE A 711 -15.98 9.75 -9.26
CA PHE A 711 -15.63 8.40 -9.68
C PHE A 711 -16.56 7.90 -10.78
N THR A 712 -16.12 6.89 -11.53
CA THR A 712 -16.92 6.27 -12.59
C THR A 712 -17.00 4.76 -12.34
N PRO A 713 -18.16 4.22 -11.93
CA PRO A 713 -18.32 2.79 -11.73
C PRO A 713 -18.16 2.02 -13.04
N THR A 714 -17.50 0.85 -13.01
CA THR A 714 -17.38 -0.04 -14.17
C THR A 714 -18.48 -1.10 -14.24
N SER A 715 -19.28 -1.22 -13.17
CA SER A 715 -20.43 -2.14 -13.09
C SER A 715 -21.50 -1.59 -12.13
N SER A 716 -22.68 -2.25 -12.05
CA SER A 716 -23.80 -1.87 -11.18
C SER A 716 -24.42 -0.52 -11.54
N VAL A 717 -25.06 0.14 -10.58
CA VAL A 717 -25.75 1.42 -10.74
C VAL A 717 -24.79 2.50 -11.26
N HIS A 718 -25.21 3.27 -12.27
CA HIS A 718 -24.43 4.32 -12.92
C HIS A 718 -23.16 3.85 -13.65
N ARG A 719 -23.09 2.59 -14.09
CA ARG A 719 -21.96 2.08 -14.90
C ARG A 719 -21.61 3.06 -16.02
N GLY A 720 -20.32 3.44 -16.10
CA GLY A 720 -19.78 4.33 -17.15
C GLY A 720 -20.16 5.80 -17.02
N LYS A 721 -20.92 6.20 -15.99
CA LYS A 721 -21.28 7.60 -15.75
C LYS A 721 -20.39 8.18 -14.66
N VAL A 722 -19.98 9.44 -14.81
CA VAL A 722 -19.27 10.17 -13.76
C VAL A 722 -20.25 10.47 -12.63
N CYS A 723 -19.92 10.01 -11.43
CA CYS A 723 -20.66 10.26 -10.20
C CYS A 723 -19.87 11.24 -9.33
N GLY A 724 -20.55 12.28 -8.82
CA GLY A 724 -20.09 13.01 -7.64
C GLY A 724 -20.50 12.27 -6.38
N GLY A 725 -19.72 12.40 -5.30
CA GLY A 725 -20.04 11.74 -4.05
C GLY A 725 -18.96 11.90 -2.99
N VAL A 726 -18.93 10.99 -2.03
CA VAL A 726 -17.95 11.00 -0.94
C VAL A 726 -17.23 9.66 -0.82
N ARG A 727 -15.95 9.71 -0.47
CA ARG A 727 -15.23 8.59 0.14
C ARG A 727 -15.41 8.65 1.65
N ILE A 728 -15.86 7.54 2.22
CA ILE A 728 -16.07 7.34 3.64
C ILE A 728 -14.79 6.72 4.21
N LEU A 729 -14.21 7.34 5.22
CA LEU A 729 -13.02 6.89 5.90
C LEU A 729 -13.40 6.37 7.29
N VAL A 730 -12.97 5.17 7.65
CA VAL A 730 -13.03 4.68 9.03
C VAL A 730 -11.77 5.22 9.73
N THR A 731 -11.94 6.24 10.56
CA THR A 731 -10.85 6.91 11.28
C THR A 731 -10.68 6.35 12.69
N ASP A 732 -11.74 5.77 13.26
CA ASP A 732 -11.72 5.04 14.54
C ASP A 732 -12.80 3.97 14.51
N ARG A 733 -12.40 2.72 14.33
CA ARG A 733 -13.34 1.60 14.18
C ARG A 733 -14.10 1.22 15.44
N GLU A 734 -13.53 1.49 16.63
CA GLU A 734 -14.19 1.24 17.92
C GLU A 734 -15.36 2.19 18.15
N ARG A 735 -15.24 3.41 17.65
CA ARG A 735 -16.28 4.46 17.76
C ARG A 735 -17.22 4.50 16.56
N CYS A 736 -16.89 3.78 15.48
CA CYS A 736 -17.66 3.81 14.25
C CYS A 736 -19.04 3.19 14.41
N ALA A 737 -20.10 3.98 14.18
CA ALA A 737 -21.49 3.56 14.15
C ALA A 737 -22.00 3.49 12.70
N PRO A 738 -21.83 2.37 11.99
CA PRO A 738 -22.16 2.29 10.57
C PRO A 738 -23.67 2.40 10.30
N VAL A 739 -24.53 2.00 11.22
CA VAL A 739 -25.99 2.15 11.05
C VAL A 739 -26.36 3.63 11.09
N ASP A 740 -25.78 4.41 12.02
CA ASP A 740 -26.00 5.87 12.08
C ASP A 740 -25.53 6.55 10.79
N LEU A 741 -24.42 6.08 10.21
CA LEU A 741 -23.95 6.55 8.90
C LEU A 741 -25.03 6.31 7.81
N GLY A 742 -25.63 5.12 7.78
CA GLY A 742 -26.69 4.80 6.80
C GLY A 742 -27.90 5.71 6.94
N LEU A 743 -28.34 5.95 8.19
CA LEU A 743 -29.43 6.88 8.48
C LEU A 743 -29.10 8.32 8.04
N THR A 744 -27.91 8.82 8.45
CA THR A 744 -27.47 10.17 8.15
C THR A 744 -27.28 10.39 6.64
N LEU A 745 -26.73 9.42 5.92
CA LEU A 745 -26.65 9.43 4.46
C LEU A 745 -28.04 9.54 3.83
N GLY A 746 -28.96 8.68 4.26
CA GLY A 746 -30.34 8.72 3.75
C GLY A 746 -31.01 10.08 3.99
N GLN A 747 -30.85 10.64 5.18
CA GLN A 747 -31.38 11.97 5.51
C GLN A 747 -30.74 13.10 4.70
N ALA A 748 -29.41 13.05 4.53
CA ALA A 748 -28.70 14.03 3.71
C ALA A 748 -29.15 13.98 2.24
N LEU A 749 -29.35 12.77 1.69
CA LEU A 749 -29.87 12.58 0.33
C LEU A 749 -31.30 13.09 0.19
N ALA A 750 -32.16 12.81 1.16
CA ALA A 750 -33.56 13.26 1.18
C ALA A 750 -33.66 14.80 1.24
N ARG A 751 -32.75 15.47 1.96
CA ARG A 751 -32.71 16.95 2.04
C ARG A 751 -32.12 17.59 0.79
N LEU A 752 -30.97 17.10 0.33
CA LEU A 752 -30.21 17.75 -0.75
C LEU A 752 -30.70 17.36 -2.15
N TYR A 753 -31.27 16.16 -2.32
CA TYR A 753 -31.55 15.58 -3.64
C TYR A 753 -32.94 14.92 -3.71
N LYS A 754 -33.93 15.46 -3.01
CA LYS A 754 -35.29 14.92 -2.87
C LYS A 754 -35.90 14.45 -4.18
N ASP A 755 -35.78 15.27 -5.23
CA ASP A 755 -36.41 15.01 -6.53
C ASP A 755 -35.59 14.07 -7.44
N ALA A 756 -34.32 13.85 -7.09
CA ALA A 756 -33.40 13.02 -7.89
C ALA A 756 -33.11 11.67 -7.25
N TRP A 757 -33.26 11.54 -5.93
CA TRP A 757 -32.99 10.31 -5.20
C TRP A 757 -34.23 9.42 -5.15
N GLU A 758 -34.12 8.21 -5.70
CA GLU A 758 -35.22 7.24 -5.75
C GLU A 758 -35.26 6.38 -4.49
N THR A 759 -36.31 6.49 -3.69
CA THR A 759 -36.43 5.86 -2.37
C THR A 759 -37.34 4.63 -2.34
N LYS A 760 -37.98 4.28 -3.45
CA LYS A 760 -38.99 3.21 -3.54
C LYS A 760 -38.55 1.88 -2.92
N ASN A 761 -37.27 1.55 -3.09
CA ASN A 761 -36.71 0.27 -2.62
C ASN A 761 -35.81 0.42 -1.39
N LEU A 762 -35.85 1.55 -0.70
CA LEU A 762 -35.00 1.82 0.49
C LEU A 762 -35.26 0.78 1.62
N ASN A 763 -36.47 0.25 1.72
CA ASN A 763 -36.82 -0.74 2.75
C ASN A 763 -36.37 -2.19 2.43
N THR A 764 -35.74 -2.46 1.29
CA THR A 764 -35.40 -3.82 0.85
C THR A 764 -34.45 -4.54 1.83
N LEU A 765 -33.43 -3.85 2.34
CA LEU A 765 -32.48 -4.42 3.29
C LEU A 765 -32.75 -3.97 4.73
N LEU A 766 -33.32 -2.81 4.92
CA LEU A 766 -33.65 -2.27 6.23
C LEU A 766 -34.77 -3.08 6.89
N VAL A 767 -35.81 -3.46 6.13
CA VAL A 767 -37.00 -4.22 6.56
C VAL A 767 -37.57 -3.62 7.84
N SER A 768 -37.77 -2.28 7.83
CA SER A 768 -38.32 -1.48 8.91
C SER A 768 -38.99 -0.23 8.32
N ALA A 769 -40.29 -0.29 8.06
CA ALA A 769 -41.05 0.82 7.47
C ALA A 769 -40.99 2.09 8.35
N PRO A 770 -41.17 2.00 9.69
CA PRO A 770 -41.06 3.17 10.57
C PRO A 770 -39.67 3.87 10.47
N THR A 771 -38.60 3.09 10.29
CA THR A 771 -37.28 3.63 10.13
C THR A 771 -37.11 4.33 8.79
N VAL A 772 -37.67 3.80 7.71
CA VAL A 772 -37.70 4.47 6.40
C VAL A 772 -38.42 5.82 6.51
N ASP A 773 -39.60 5.85 7.11
CA ASP A 773 -40.38 7.07 7.31
C ASP A 773 -39.60 8.12 8.14
N ALA A 774 -38.90 7.65 9.17
CA ALA A 774 -38.07 8.50 10.01
C ALA A 774 -36.86 9.08 9.25
N ILE A 775 -36.21 8.30 8.35
CA ILE A 775 -35.14 8.77 7.47
C ILE A 775 -35.68 9.89 6.55
N LEU A 776 -36.78 9.61 5.86
CA LEU A 776 -37.38 10.53 4.88
C LEU A 776 -37.96 11.78 5.55
N GLY A 777 -38.48 11.65 6.77
CA GLY A 777 -38.94 12.74 7.62
C GLY A 777 -37.82 13.51 8.32
N SER A 778 -36.54 13.13 8.13
CA SER A 778 -35.36 13.76 8.77
C SER A 778 -35.46 13.83 10.31
N ARG A 779 -36.03 12.81 10.96
CA ARG A 779 -36.04 12.70 12.40
C ARG A 779 -34.61 12.60 12.95
N PRO A 780 -34.30 13.21 14.11
CA PRO A 780 -32.96 13.07 14.71
C PRO A 780 -32.54 11.59 14.86
N VAL A 781 -31.30 11.26 14.48
CA VAL A 781 -30.78 9.88 14.53
C VAL A 781 -30.89 9.31 15.96
N ALA A 782 -30.67 10.14 16.99
CA ALA A 782 -30.81 9.72 18.38
C ALA A 782 -32.23 9.27 18.74
N GLU A 783 -33.27 9.93 18.21
CA GLU A 783 -34.67 9.52 18.41
C GLU A 783 -34.98 8.20 17.69
N ILE A 784 -34.49 8.04 16.44
CA ILE A 784 -34.64 6.80 15.68
C ILE A 784 -34.00 5.62 16.46
N ARG A 785 -32.84 5.81 17.01
CA ARG A 785 -32.16 4.83 17.86
C ARG A 785 -32.96 4.51 19.14
N SER A 786 -33.53 5.51 19.75
CA SER A 786 -34.38 5.33 20.95
C SER A 786 -35.58 4.42 20.66
N ASP A 787 -36.17 4.48 19.48
CA ASP A 787 -37.27 3.59 19.08
C ASP A 787 -36.87 2.11 19.04
N TRP A 788 -35.62 1.82 18.71
CA TRP A 788 -35.12 0.43 18.62
C TRP A 788 -34.64 -0.11 19.96
N GLN A 789 -34.27 0.76 20.92
CA GLN A 789 -33.57 0.37 22.13
C GLN A 789 -34.25 -0.73 22.92
N PRO A 790 -35.60 -0.71 23.13
CA PRO A 790 -36.28 -1.78 23.86
C PRO A 790 -36.19 -3.15 23.16
N ALA A 791 -36.22 -3.15 21.82
CA ALA A 791 -36.09 -4.37 21.03
C ALA A 791 -34.67 -4.92 21.02
N LEU A 792 -33.65 -4.02 20.98
CA LEU A 792 -32.24 -4.38 21.05
C LEU A 792 -31.87 -4.95 22.42
N GLU A 793 -32.40 -4.43 23.51
CA GLU A 793 -32.22 -4.96 24.88
C GLU A 793 -32.78 -6.36 25.01
N LYS A 794 -34.03 -6.57 24.56
CA LYS A 794 -34.65 -7.91 24.52
C LYS A 794 -33.86 -8.89 23.66
N PHE A 795 -33.30 -8.43 22.52
CA PHE A 795 -32.45 -9.27 21.70
C PHE A 795 -31.12 -9.57 22.39
N ALA A 796 -30.50 -8.60 23.07
CA ALA A 796 -29.26 -8.81 23.81
C ALA A 796 -29.44 -9.89 24.90
N GLU A 797 -30.51 -9.82 25.69
CA GLU A 797 -30.88 -10.87 26.66
C GLU A 797 -31.15 -12.23 26.02
N ARG A 798 -31.88 -12.23 24.88
CA ARG A 798 -32.20 -13.45 24.14
C ARG A 798 -30.95 -14.14 23.60
N ARG A 799 -30.00 -13.38 23.02
CA ARG A 799 -28.79 -13.94 22.42
C ARG A 799 -27.81 -14.53 23.45
N GLU A 800 -27.81 -14.03 24.70
CA GLU A 800 -26.92 -14.52 25.77
C GLU A 800 -26.97 -16.04 25.95
N ARG A 801 -28.17 -16.66 25.71
CA ARG A 801 -28.39 -18.10 25.80
C ARG A 801 -27.62 -18.92 24.75
N TYR A 802 -27.19 -18.27 23.69
CA TYR A 802 -26.58 -18.88 22.50
C TYR A 802 -25.13 -18.51 22.33
N LEU A 803 -24.60 -17.53 23.11
CA LEU A 803 -23.23 -17.13 23.04
C LEU A 803 -22.28 -18.23 23.47
N ILE A 804 -21.20 -18.39 22.70
CA ILE A 804 -20.12 -19.36 22.93
C ILE A 804 -18.90 -18.65 23.49
N TYR A 805 -18.59 -17.48 22.96
CA TYR A 805 -17.38 -16.72 23.25
C TYR A 805 -17.68 -15.55 24.18
N LYS A 806 -16.67 -15.18 25.02
CA LYS A 806 -16.75 -14.10 25.97
C LYS A 806 -16.08 -12.82 25.48
#